data_cfa46fef077103b24b7392c00ebd24ce
#
_entry.id   cfa46fef077103b24b7392c00ebd24ce
#
_cell.length_a   1.000
_cell.length_b   1.000
_cell.length_c   1.000
_cell.angle_alpha   90.00
_cell.angle_beta   90.00
_cell.angle_gamma   90.00
#
_symmetry.space_group_name_H-M   'P 1'
#
loop_
_entity.id
_entity.type
_entity.pdbx_description
1 polymer ?
#
loop_
_entity_poly.entity_id
_entity_poly.type
_entity_poly.pdbx_seq_one_letter_code
_entity_poly.pdbx_strand_id
1 'polypeptide(L)'
;MDGVYLTWLISALAVGVFLMPYFKPPWARLTLSGFVDFIRRYWLHLLIALSIYNAKDFLDQIDRIIMARTGLDMTPYIYAIEGDLVVLFQETFRAEWLDVVMTHFYIAGFMFITYASIFYVTYFDDRWMADRVALGVAWVYLLAIPFYLFFNVRVTGFYIEDMDAIAYTLNPEIEDWFRRIDAFTNCMPSLHIAVPFAIWLTFRKNDHDGRWRRFQNMTLGYIILTAFAIIYLGIHWFVDIIGGMILATFAVRLTDLTNDSVWKIFDERTINSRLATALTRPGHSAKFVYTRMKSYLRTLLKPTSRETGTFIVIILILTGAVITWDLTNNELPAEGVQSAQGVVASEGWSATMDDQEGEAVVLIHDIAAPSSQPSKVAQPSMQFTSHYALYDHYLALANETELRLIDVEQPNKVMLQFEQDGIQSLQVTAIQNQPAIVYLANDELHAIDSKGEDILVPSLPDGETMQIMSVSGIELLFVSKEAPSTLRLGALGTSGSQNIIMNASTTLEQNRVLEERSGQTVDEANASIVQMSFNSEYIAVRMNVSALDRLVLFDRSTGEQWLGFDPIFPVGNISLGYGYVVWEAKDHYKFEDGGAEQYGDWEIHQLNLATNYSEQLTSDRIDQVNPIALQNGLVYIEVEEDGATTFNVLNRGTELATYSSLVLQWSVLLLIALTFIYIMQRQNEERSSMVIHDSVLESE
;
A
#
# COMPACT_ATOMS: atom_id res chain seq x y z
N MET A 1 10.64 16.98 6.05
CA MET A 1 11.78 16.35 5.33
C MET A 1 12.72 15.86 6.40
N ASP A 2 12.96 14.59 6.40
CA ASP A 2 13.80 13.98 7.43
C ASP A 2 15.27 14.37 7.30
N GLY A 3 15.96 14.45 8.44
CA GLY A 3 17.35 14.88 8.48
C GLY A 3 18.27 14.00 7.65
N VAL A 4 17.99 12.69 7.59
CA VAL A 4 18.75 11.70 6.81
C VAL A 4 18.65 11.97 5.30
N TYR A 5 17.43 12.12 4.78
CA TYR A 5 17.20 12.43 3.37
C TYR A 5 17.86 13.74 2.94
N LEU A 6 17.72 14.78 3.76
CA LEU A 6 18.31 16.09 3.49
C LEU A 6 19.84 16.02 3.44
N THR A 7 20.45 15.21 4.30
CA THR A 7 21.90 14.98 4.33
C THR A 7 22.39 14.33 3.03
N TRP A 8 21.71 13.29 2.54
CA TRP A 8 22.06 12.65 1.26
C TRP A 8 21.85 13.57 0.07
N LEU A 9 20.74 14.29 0.03
CA LEU A 9 20.43 15.24 -1.04
C LEU A 9 21.48 16.36 -1.10
N ILE A 10 21.79 16.99 0.03
CA ILE A 10 22.81 18.05 0.10
C ILE A 10 24.19 17.49 -0.28
N SER A 11 24.55 16.30 0.17
CA SER A 11 25.79 15.63 -0.17
C SER A 11 25.90 15.35 -1.67
N ALA A 12 24.84 14.81 -2.28
CA ALA A 12 24.77 14.54 -3.73
C ALA A 12 24.89 15.83 -4.56
N LEU A 13 24.20 16.90 -4.16
CA LEU A 13 24.30 18.22 -4.82
C LEU A 13 25.69 18.84 -4.63
N ALA A 14 26.26 18.78 -3.42
CA ALA A 14 27.60 19.30 -3.15
C ALA A 14 28.66 18.57 -3.98
N VAL A 15 28.61 17.24 -4.03
CA VAL A 15 29.49 16.43 -4.90
C VAL A 15 29.27 16.80 -6.37
N GLY A 16 28.02 17.01 -6.80
CA GLY A 16 27.68 17.46 -8.15
C GLY A 16 28.35 18.78 -8.51
N VAL A 17 28.26 19.78 -7.63
CA VAL A 17 28.89 21.09 -7.85
C VAL A 17 30.43 20.98 -7.79
N PHE A 18 30.98 20.20 -6.85
CA PHE A 18 32.40 19.98 -6.71
C PHE A 18 33.05 19.32 -7.95
N LEU A 19 32.37 18.32 -8.53
CA LEU A 19 32.82 17.61 -9.72
C LEU A 19 32.58 18.35 -11.04
N MET A 20 31.81 19.44 -11.02
CA MET A 20 31.46 20.22 -12.19
C MET A 20 32.69 20.69 -13.03
N PRO A 21 33.79 21.19 -12.43
CA PRO A 21 34.97 21.56 -13.19
C PRO A 21 35.62 20.40 -13.97
N TYR A 22 35.47 19.18 -13.46
CA TYR A 22 36.02 17.98 -14.09
C TYR A 22 35.20 17.51 -15.30
N PHE A 23 33.88 17.69 -15.24
CA PHE A 23 32.97 17.26 -16.30
C PHE A 23 32.63 18.36 -17.30
N LYS A 24 32.99 19.61 -17.03
CA LYS A 24 32.67 20.72 -17.94
C LYS A 24 33.22 20.50 -19.34
N PRO A 25 32.47 20.84 -20.40
CA PRO A 25 32.99 20.87 -21.76
C PRO A 25 34.19 21.84 -21.89
N PRO A 26 35.11 21.62 -22.83
CA PRO A 26 36.35 22.41 -22.93
C PRO A 26 36.17 23.92 -23.09
N TRP A 27 35.07 24.32 -23.77
CA TRP A 27 34.75 25.75 -24.00
C TRP A 27 33.95 26.40 -22.89
N ALA A 28 33.35 25.63 -21.97
CA ALA A 28 32.48 26.16 -20.95
C ALA A 28 33.19 26.89 -19.84
N ARG A 29 32.59 27.98 -19.36
CA ARG A 29 33.09 28.76 -18.19
C ARG A 29 32.07 28.60 -17.05
N LEU A 30 32.58 28.42 -15.85
CA LEU A 30 31.76 28.42 -14.64
C LEU A 30 31.50 29.85 -14.21
N THR A 31 30.25 30.28 -14.18
CA THR A 31 29.85 31.63 -13.76
C THR A 31 28.65 31.57 -12.85
N LEU A 32 28.58 32.42 -11.83
CA LEU A 32 27.41 32.50 -10.94
C LEU A 32 26.12 32.90 -11.69
N SER A 33 26.25 33.75 -12.71
CA SER A 33 25.11 34.13 -13.58
C SER A 33 24.55 32.94 -14.37
N GLY A 34 25.38 31.92 -14.63
CA GLY A 34 24.94 30.67 -15.29
C GLY A 34 23.84 29.92 -14.53
N PHE A 35 23.79 30.01 -13.20
CA PHE A 35 22.73 29.42 -12.40
C PHE A 35 21.38 30.11 -12.64
N VAL A 36 21.35 31.41 -12.79
CA VAL A 36 20.10 32.15 -13.07
C VAL A 36 19.63 31.85 -14.50
N ASP A 37 20.57 31.83 -15.44
CA ASP A 37 20.29 31.54 -16.84
C ASP A 37 19.80 30.10 -17.03
N PHE A 38 20.38 29.12 -16.33
CA PHE A 38 19.95 27.74 -16.39
C PHE A 38 18.52 27.56 -15.89
N ILE A 39 18.14 28.10 -14.72
CA ILE A 39 16.78 28.06 -14.20
C ILE A 39 15.81 28.70 -15.19
N ARG A 40 16.16 29.86 -15.75
CA ARG A 40 15.29 30.58 -16.68
C ARG A 40 15.05 29.85 -18.01
N ARG A 41 16.07 29.12 -18.52
CA ARG A 41 16.03 28.47 -19.84
C ARG A 41 15.55 27.04 -19.78
N TYR A 42 15.72 26.36 -18.63
CA TYR A 42 15.48 24.92 -18.48
C TYR A 42 14.47 24.57 -17.36
N TRP A 43 13.64 25.52 -16.96
CA TRP A 43 12.65 25.29 -15.90
C TRP A 43 11.70 24.11 -16.19
N LEU A 44 11.38 23.82 -17.45
CA LEU A 44 10.56 22.67 -17.82
C LEU A 44 11.30 21.33 -17.57
N HIS A 45 12.61 21.26 -17.81
CA HIS A 45 13.41 20.09 -17.51
C HIS A 45 13.46 19.83 -16.00
N LEU A 46 13.56 20.90 -15.21
CA LEU A 46 13.50 20.83 -13.76
C LEU A 46 12.12 20.43 -13.27
N LEU A 47 11.08 20.94 -13.90
CA LEU A 47 9.69 20.57 -13.59
C LEU A 47 9.42 19.09 -13.88
N ILE A 48 9.92 18.54 -14.99
CA ILE A 48 9.83 17.11 -15.29
C ILE A 48 10.50 16.29 -14.18
N ALA A 49 11.72 16.65 -13.77
CA ALA A 49 12.43 15.95 -12.69
C ALA A 49 11.65 15.99 -11.37
N LEU A 50 11.07 17.13 -11.01
CA LEU A 50 10.25 17.30 -9.81
C LEU A 50 8.93 16.51 -9.90
N SER A 51 8.30 16.51 -11.08
CA SER A 51 7.05 15.76 -11.30
C SER A 51 7.25 14.24 -11.19
N ILE A 52 8.39 13.73 -11.66
CA ILE A 52 8.75 12.31 -11.53
C ILE A 52 8.84 11.93 -10.05
N TYR A 53 9.49 12.74 -9.23
CA TYR A 53 9.64 12.48 -7.81
C TYR A 53 8.27 12.35 -7.10
N ASN A 54 7.38 13.35 -7.31
CA ASN A 54 6.06 13.31 -6.70
C ASN A 54 5.17 12.18 -7.25
N ALA A 55 5.31 11.84 -8.54
CA ALA A 55 4.56 10.74 -9.13
C ALA A 55 4.98 9.36 -8.57
N LYS A 56 6.27 9.19 -8.24
CA LYS A 56 6.74 7.94 -7.61
C LYS A 56 6.09 7.73 -6.26
N ASP A 57 6.10 8.70 -5.40
CA ASP A 57 5.51 8.66 -4.06
C ASP A 57 4.02 8.25 -4.11
N PHE A 58 3.27 8.89 -4.99
CA PHE A 58 1.88 8.53 -5.24
C PHE A 58 1.69 7.10 -5.76
N LEU A 59 2.57 6.63 -6.66
CA LEU A 59 2.49 5.29 -7.23
C LEU A 59 2.83 4.20 -6.19
N ASP A 60 3.79 4.46 -5.31
CA ASP A 60 4.17 3.54 -4.24
C ASP A 60 3.00 3.33 -3.26
N GLN A 61 2.21 4.37 -2.97
CA GLN A 61 0.99 4.24 -2.17
C GLN A 61 -0.08 3.37 -2.87
N ILE A 62 -0.32 3.60 -4.15
CA ILE A 62 -1.27 2.78 -4.93
C ILE A 62 -0.82 1.32 -4.99
N ASP A 63 0.46 1.07 -5.20
CA ASP A 63 1.02 -0.28 -5.27
C ASP A 63 0.76 -1.07 -3.98
N ARG A 64 1.03 -0.49 -2.83
CA ARG A 64 0.76 -1.11 -1.51
C ARG A 64 -0.70 -1.53 -1.38
N ILE A 65 -1.62 -0.64 -1.73
CA ILE A 65 -3.06 -0.92 -1.65
C ILE A 65 -3.47 -2.05 -2.62
N ILE A 66 -2.97 -2.03 -3.86
CA ILE A 66 -3.26 -3.08 -4.84
C ILE A 66 -2.75 -4.44 -4.34
N MET A 67 -1.52 -4.51 -3.85
CA MET A 67 -0.97 -5.77 -3.31
C MET A 67 -1.77 -6.28 -2.11
N ALA A 68 -2.09 -5.41 -1.17
CA ALA A 68 -2.87 -5.78 0.00
C ALA A 68 -4.24 -6.36 -0.38
N ARG A 69 -4.88 -5.78 -1.39
CA ARG A 69 -6.22 -6.20 -1.82
C ARG A 69 -6.22 -7.40 -2.77
N THR A 70 -5.25 -7.51 -3.66
CA THR A 70 -5.23 -8.57 -4.69
C THR A 70 -4.36 -9.75 -4.34
N GLY A 71 -3.39 -9.58 -3.43
CA GLY A 71 -2.37 -10.60 -3.13
C GLY A 71 -1.46 -10.91 -4.32
N LEU A 72 -1.38 -10.02 -5.32
CA LEU A 72 -0.57 -10.22 -6.53
C LEU A 72 0.92 -10.15 -6.18
N ASP A 73 1.60 -11.29 -6.16
CA ASP A 73 3.02 -11.41 -5.85
C ASP A 73 3.72 -12.31 -6.86
N MET A 74 4.67 -11.73 -7.61
CA MET A 74 5.46 -12.43 -8.61
C MET A 74 6.79 -12.95 -8.06
N THR A 75 7.11 -12.65 -6.81
CA THR A 75 8.38 -13.04 -6.17
C THR A 75 8.65 -14.54 -6.22
N PRO A 76 7.69 -15.46 -5.95
CA PRO A 76 7.94 -16.88 -6.03
C PRO A 76 8.43 -17.37 -7.40
N TYR A 77 7.96 -16.72 -8.48
CA TYR A 77 8.39 -17.06 -9.84
C TYR A 77 9.83 -16.59 -10.11
N ILE A 78 10.22 -15.42 -9.59
CA ILE A 78 11.59 -14.92 -9.69
C ILE A 78 12.52 -15.79 -8.86
N TYR A 79 12.15 -16.14 -7.63
CA TYR A 79 12.90 -17.05 -6.78
C TYR A 79 13.08 -18.44 -7.41
N ALA A 80 12.05 -18.96 -8.09
CA ALA A 80 12.16 -20.24 -8.83
C ALA A 80 13.21 -20.20 -9.96
N ILE A 81 13.55 -19.01 -10.50
CA ILE A 81 14.58 -18.81 -11.52
C ILE A 81 15.97 -18.68 -10.91
N GLU A 82 16.11 -17.88 -9.84
CA GLU A 82 17.41 -17.50 -9.27
C GLU A 82 17.83 -18.33 -8.05
N GLY A 83 16.85 -18.82 -7.27
CA GLY A 83 17.11 -19.52 -6.00
C GLY A 83 17.95 -18.66 -5.05
N ASP A 84 18.86 -19.31 -4.33
CA ASP A 84 19.71 -18.69 -3.31
C ASP A 84 21.00 -18.05 -3.87
N LEU A 85 21.05 -17.78 -5.17
CA LEU A 85 22.24 -17.19 -5.80
C LEU A 85 22.60 -15.82 -5.18
N VAL A 86 21.59 -15.03 -4.81
CA VAL A 86 21.77 -13.73 -4.16
C VAL A 86 22.34 -13.87 -2.74
N VAL A 87 21.93 -14.89 -1.99
CA VAL A 87 22.48 -15.22 -0.65
C VAL A 87 23.96 -15.54 -0.75
N LEU A 88 24.32 -16.48 -1.64
CA LEU A 88 25.72 -16.83 -1.87
C LEU A 88 26.57 -15.62 -2.25
N PHE A 89 26.02 -14.69 -3.04
CA PHE A 89 26.70 -13.47 -3.41
C PHE A 89 26.93 -12.56 -2.18
N GLN A 90 25.89 -12.33 -1.38
CA GLN A 90 26.00 -11.52 -0.16
C GLN A 90 27.00 -12.09 0.83
N GLU A 91 26.92 -13.37 1.17
CA GLU A 91 27.84 -14.05 2.08
C GLU A 91 29.30 -13.99 1.62
N THR A 92 29.54 -14.11 0.30
CA THR A 92 30.89 -14.06 -0.28
C THR A 92 31.59 -12.73 -0.03
N PHE A 93 30.84 -11.63 -0.04
CA PHE A 93 31.40 -10.27 0.05
C PHE A 93 31.10 -9.58 1.38
N ARG A 94 30.45 -10.24 2.33
CA ARG A 94 30.00 -9.64 3.58
C ARG A 94 31.14 -9.00 4.38
N ALA A 95 31.01 -7.70 4.68
CA ALA A 95 31.94 -6.94 5.51
C ALA A 95 31.25 -5.68 6.05
N GLU A 96 31.33 -5.45 7.37
CA GLU A 96 30.67 -4.29 8.04
C GLU A 96 30.99 -2.92 7.42
N TRP A 97 32.26 -2.67 7.07
CA TRP A 97 32.61 -1.41 6.41
C TRP A 97 31.97 -1.28 5.01
N LEU A 98 31.74 -2.39 4.33
CA LEU A 98 31.15 -2.42 3.00
C LEU A 98 29.65 -2.17 3.10
N ASP A 99 29.00 -2.64 4.16
CA ASP A 99 27.58 -2.40 4.45
C ASP A 99 27.30 -0.90 4.51
N VAL A 100 28.07 -0.18 5.30
CA VAL A 100 27.98 1.29 5.44
C VAL A 100 28.24 1.99 4.12
N VAL A 101 29.37 1.66 3.46
CA VAL A 101 29.77 2.34 2.21
C VAL A 101 28.78 2.09 1.09
N MET A 102 28.29 0.86 0.92
CA MET A 102 27.36 0.51 -0.17
C MET A 102 25.98 1.08 0.08
N THR A 103 25.47 1.11 1.31
CA THR A 103 24.18 1.74 1.63
C THR A 103 24.19 3.24 1.30
N HIS A 104 25.17 3.97 1.77
CA HIS A 104 25.28 5.39 1.44
C HIS A 104 25.54 5.65 -0.06
N PHE A 105 26.35 4.79 -0.70
CA PHE A 105 26.56 4.86 -2.14
C PHE A 105 25.29 4.61 -2.94
N TYR A 106 24.49 3.63 -2.55
CA TYR A 106 23.23 3.29 -3.20
C TYR A 106 22.30 4.49 -3.26
N ILE A 107 22.08 5.17 -2.15
CA ILE A 107 21.13 6.29 -2.05
C ILE A 107 21.74 7.58 -2.64
N ALA A 108 22.85 8.05 -2.07
CA ALA A 108 23.45 9.31 -2.48
C ALA A 108 23.99 9.26 -3.92
N GLY A 109 24.50 8.11 -4.35
CA GLY A 109 24.97 7.90 -5.71
C GLY A 109 23.84 7.96 -6.73
N PHE A 110 22.67 7.39 -6.44
CA PHE A 110 21.50 7.46 -7.32
C PHE A 110 20.99 8.90 -7.46
N MET A 111 20.88 9.63 -6.35
CA MET A 111 20.55 11.05 -6.37
C MET A 111 21.57 11.86 -7.19
N PHE A 112 22.87 11.62 -6.95
CA PHE A 112 23.91 12.30 -7.69
C PHE A 112 23.81 12.07 -9.19
N ILE A 113 23.74 10.80 -9.66
CA ILE A 113 23.75 10.52 -11.10
C ILE A 113 22.52 11.08 -11.81
N THR A 114 21.37 11.01 -11.17
CA THR A 114 20.10 11.49 -11.71
C THR A 114 20.10 13.02 -11.83
N TYR A 115 20.45 13.73 -10.76
CA TYR A 115 20.43 15.18 -10.76
C TYR A 115 21.61 15.79 -11.53
N ALA A 116 22.82 15.24 -11.38
CA ALA A 116 23.99 15.76 -12.08
C ALA A 116 23.89 15.61 -13.59
N SER A 117 23.26 14.55 -14.11
CA SER A 117 23.08 14.35 -15.54
C SER A 117 22.27 15.47 -16.19
N ILE A 118 21.13 15.82 -15.59
CA ILE A 118 20.28 16.91 -16.08
C ILE A 118 20.93 18.27 -15.81
N PHE A 119 21.49 18.46 -14.62
CA PHE A 119 22.12 19.70 -14.21
C PHE A 119 23.30 20.08 -15.10
N TYR A 120 24.21 19.16 -15.42
CA TYR A 120 25.38 19.47 -16.24
C TYR A 120 25.02 19.86 -17.66
N VAL A 121 24.14 19.08 -18.32
CA VAL A 121 23.75 19.36 -19.70
C VAL A 121 22.97 20.67 -19.83
N THR A 122 22.15 21.00 -18.84
CA THR A 122 21.38 22.26 -18.82
C THR A 122 22.23 23.46 -18.44
N TYR A 123 23.09 23.34 -17.44
CA TYR A 123 24.00 24.41 -17.01
C TYR A 123 25.00 24.81 -18.11
N PHE A 124 25.53 23.82 -18.84
CA PHE A 124 26.46 24.05 -19.94
C PHE A 124 25.76 24.33 -21.28
N ASP A 125 24.45 24.55 -21.27
CA ASP A 125 23.59 24.95 -22.42
C ASP A 125 23.64 23.96 -23.60
N ASP A 126 23.80 22.66 -23.30
CA ASP A 126 23.67 21.58 -24.30
C ASP A 126 22.20 21.14 -24.43
N ARG A 127 21.41 21.96 -25.13
CA ARG A 127 19.97 21.75 -25.31
C ARG A 127 19.65 20.40 -25.94
N TRP A 128 20.43 20.00 -26.94
CA TRP A 128 20.25 18.74 -27.64
C TRP A 128 20.31 17.54 -26.70
N MET A 129 21.30 17.53 -25.80
CA MET A 129 21.50 16.49 -24.83
C MET A 129 20.48 16.61 -23.68
N ALA A 130 20.21 17.83 -23.21
CA ALA A 130 19.27 18.08 -22.12
C ALA A 130 17.87 17.56 -22.43
N ASP A 131 17.35 17.86 -23.63
CA ASP A 131 16.04 17.40 -24.07
C ASP A 131 15.93 15.87 -24.05
N ARG A 132 16.98 15.17 -24.45
CA ARG A 132 16.99 13.70 -24.53
C ARG A 132 17.20 13.04 -23.18
N VAL A 133 18.06 13.61 -22.33
CA VAL A 133 18.29 13.07 -20.98
C VAL A 133 17.02 13.19 -20.14
N ALA A 134 16.41 14.39 -20.11
CA ALA A 134 15.20 14.62 -19.33
C ALA A 134 14.02 13.73 -19.80
N LEU A 135 13.82 13.63 -21.12
CA LEU A 135 12.76 12.81 -21.68
C LEU A 135 13.04 11.32 -21.53
N GLY A 136 14.32 10.90 -21.62
CA GLY A 136 14.73 9.51 -21.40
C GLY A 136 14.46 9.04 -19.98
N VAL A 137 14.79 9.86 -19.00
CA VAL A 137 14.47 9.59 -17.58
C VAL A 137 12.95 9.54 -17.39
N ALA A 138 12.19 10.49 -17.95
CA ALA A 138 10.73 10.47 -17.87
C ALA A 138 10.11 9.19 -18.45
N TRP A 139 10.61 8.73 -19.61
CA TRP A 139 10.15 7.47 -20.20
C TRP A 139 10.50 6.24 -19.37
N VAL A 140 11.66 6.21 -18.69
CA VAL A 140 12.00 5.10 -17.78
C VAL A 140 10.95 4.97 -16.70
N TYR A 141 10.60 6.06 -16.00
CA TYR A 141 9.58 6.02 -14.96
C TYR A 141 8.19 5.68 -15.51
N LEU A 142 7.77 6.28 -16.62
CA LEU A 142 6.49 5.97 -17.24
C LEU A 142 6.33 4.51 -17.65
N LEU A 143 7.39 3.90 -18.18
CA LEU A 143 7.39 2.50 -18.58
C LEU A 143 7.48 1.54 -17.39
N ALA A 144 8.00 1.98 -16.26
CA ALA A 144 8.06 1.19 -15.03
C ALA A 144 6.69 1.06 -14.35
N ILE A 145 5.80 2.06 -14.49
CA ILE A 145 4.48 2.10 -13.83
C ILE A 145 3.70 0.79 -13.94
N PRO A 146 3.46 0.21 -15.14
CA PRO A 146 2.67 -1.01 -15.23
C PRO A 146 3.33 -2.22 -14.58
N PHE A 147 4.66 -2.24 -14.47
CA PHE A 147 5.36 -3.30 -13.74
C PHE A 147 5.16 -3.15 -12.24
N TYR A 148 5.32 -1.96 -11.70
CA TYR A 148 5.16 -1.69 -10.29
C TYR A 148 3.73 -1.89 -9.79
N LEU A 149 2.74 -1.63 -10.62
CA LEU A 149 1.35 -1.84 -10.25
C LEU A 149 0.85 -3.29 -10.44
N PHE A 150 1.41 -4.05 -11.39
CA PHE A 150 0.84 -5.34 -11.80
C PHE A 150 1.85 -6.49 -11.88
N PHE A 151 3.11 -6.25 -11.56
CA PHE A 151 4.17 -7.25 -11.54
C PHE A 151 5.06 -7.04 -10.31
N ASN A 152 4.44 -7.16 -9.15
CA ASN A 152 5.09 -6.89 -7.87
C ASN A 152 6.11 -7.97 -7.54
N VAL A 153 7.33 -7.55 -7.22
CA VAL A 153 8.43 -8.41 -6.80
C VAL A 153 9.05 -7.81 -5.54
N ARG A 154 9.10 -8.62 -4.48
CA ARG A 154 9.65 -8.21 -3.18
C ARG A 154 11.16 -8.10 -3.21
N VAL A 155 11.65 -7.28 -2.30
CA VAL A 155 13.06 -7.17 -1.92
C VAL A 155 13.61 -8.52 -1.47
N THR A 156 14.79 -8.90 -1.94
CA THR A 156 15.40 -10.20 -1.63
C THR A 156 15.61 -10.43 -0.14
N GLY A 157 16.07 -9.39 0.60
CA GLY A 157 16.31 -9.47 2.04
C GLY A 157 15.06 -9.51 2.92
N PHE A 158 13.84 -9.33 2.34
CA PHE A 158 12.57 -9.54 3.03
C PHE A 158 11.80 -10.75 2.52
N TYR A 159 12.33 -11.45 1.53
CA TYR A 159 11.70 -12.65 1.00
C TYR A 159 12.46 -13.92 1.33
N ILE A 160 13.80 -13.90 1.31
CA ILE A 160 14.65 -15.06 1.57
C ILE A 160 15.12 -14.97 3.03
N GLU A 161 14.83 -16.00 3.82
CA GLU A 161 15.14 -16.04 5.26
C GLU A 161 16.62 -15.87 5.57
N ASP A 162 17.50 -16.46 4.73
CA ASP A 162 18.97 -16.40 4.91
C ASP A 162 19.61 -15.13 4.28
N MET A 163 18.81 -14.15 3.83
CA MET A 163 19.29 -12.93 3.19
C MET A 163 19.06 -11.71 4.06
N ASP A 164 20.13 -10.97 4.36
CA ASP A 164 20.00 -9.71 5.11
C ASP A 164 19.58 -8.53 4.24
N ALA A 165 18.58 -7.78 4.66
CA ALA A 165 18.16 -6.52 4.03
C ALA A 165 19.05 -5.34 4.48
N ILE A 166 20.37 -5.42 4.23
CA ILE A 166 21.42 -4.54 4.80
C ILE A 166 21.11 -3.06 4.63
N ALA A 167 20.65 -2.64 3.44
CA ALA A 167 20.38 -1.22 3.19
C ALA A 167 19.29 -0.67 4.09
N TYR A 168 18.30 -1.50 4.40
CA TYR A 168 17.11 -1.10 5.15
C TYR A 168 17.30 -1.17 6.66
N THR A 169 18.19 -2.05 7.12
CA THR A 169 18.42 -2.32 8.55
C THR A 169 19.74 -1.81 9.09
N LEU A 170 20.46 -0.94 8.32
CA LEU A 170 21.79 -0.44 8.71
C LEU A 170 21.76 0.31 10.05
N ASN A 171 20.76 1.13 10.28
CA ASN A 171 20.47 1.77 11.55
C ASN A 171 19.00 2.19 11.59
N PRO A 172 18.43 2.45 12.80
CA PRO A 172 17.02 2.74 12.97
C PRO A 172 16.50 3.96 12.20
N GLU A 173 17.30 5.02 12.04
CA GLU A 173 16.88 6.22 11.30
C GLU A 173 16.75 5.94 9.79
N ILE A 174 17.64 5.11 9.25
CA ILE A 174 17.61 4.70 7.84
C ILE A 174 16.43 3.73 7.63
N GLU A 175 16.21 2.79 8.54
CA GLU A 175 15.10 1.86 8.49
C GLU A 175 13.76 2.60 8.49
N ASP A 176 13.52 3.50 9.45
CA ASP A 176 12.31 4.31 9.52
C ASP A 176 12.08 5.13 8.24
N TRP A 177 13.14 5.73 7.70
CA TRP A 177 13.05 6.46 6.45
C TRP A 177 12.63 5.57 5.27
N PHE A 178 13.22 4.38 5.12
CA PHE A 178 12.87 3.46 4.03
C PHE A 178 11.44 2.94 4.15
N ARG A 179 11.00 2.58 5.37
CA ARG A 179 9.63 2.09 5.60
C ARG A 179 8.57 3.09 5.15
N ARG A 180 8.87 4.39 5.24
CA ARG A 180 7.96 5.46 4.78
C ARG A 180 7.94 5.65 3.27
N ILE A 181 9.05 5.46 2.58
CA ILE A 181 9.19 5.86 1.18
C ILE A 181 9.29 4.70 0.19
N ASP A 182 9.55 3.49 0.64
CA ASP A 182 9.75 2.33 -0.22
C ASP A 182 8.64 1.30 -0.01
N ALA A 183 8.03 0.86 -1.09
CA ALA A 183 6.99 -0.17 -1.05
C ALA A 183 7.55 -1.58 -0.81
N PHE A 184 8.86 -1.81 -0.88
CA PHE A 184 9.55 -3.11 -0.79
C PHE A 184 9.09 -4.17 -1.81
N THR A 185 8.23 -3.81 -2.73
CA THR A 185 7.57 -4.67 -3.73
C THR A 185 7.86 -4.24 -5.16
N ASN A 186 8.57 -3.12 -5.31
CA ASN A 186 8.90 -2.51 -6.59
C ASN A 186 10.31 -2.88 -7.09
N CYS A 187 10.74 -4.15 -6.91
CA CYS A 187 12.08 -4.55 -7.28
C CYS A 187 12.26 -4.66 -8.78
N MET A 188 11.26 -5.14 -9.51
CA MET A 188 11.36 -5.39 -10.95
C MET A 188 10.50 -4.43 -11.77
N PRO A 189 11.09 -3.75 -12.77
CA PRO A 189 12.52 -3.65 -13.12
C PRO A 189 13.28 -2.65 -12.23
N SER A 190 14.57 -2.88 -11.95
CA SER A 190 15.36 -1.97 -11.11
C SER A 190 15.54 -0.59 -11.74
N LEU A 191 14.97 0.46 -11.11
CA LEU A 191 15.19 1.86 -11.51
C LEU A 191 16.62 2.33 -11.23
N HIS A 192 17.27 1.78 -10.19
CA HIS A 192 18.67 2.08 -9.88
C HIS A 192 19.65 1.67 -10.97
N ILE A 193 19.22 0.72 -11.84
CA ILE A 193 19.94 0.36 -13.07
C ILE A 193 19.34 1.08 -14.27
N ALA A 194 18.01 1.10 -14.43
CA ALA A 194 17.36 1.61 -15.62
C ALA A 194 17.65 3.10 -15.87
N VAL A 195 17.58 3.95 -14.84
CA VAL A 195 17.80 5.39 -14.98
C VAL A 195 19.24 5.69 -15.40
N PRO A 196 20.29 5.27 -14.67
CA PRO A 196 21.67 5.55 -15.09
C PRO A 196 22.05 4.85 -16.40
N PHE A 197 21.48 3.70 -16.71
CA PHE A 197 21.71 3.03 -17.98
C PHE A 197 21.08 3.78 -19.16
N ALA A 198 19.87 4.33 -19.00
CA ALA A 198 19.24 5.19 -20.01
C ALA A 198 20.05 6.49 -20.22
N ILE A 199 20.53 7.10 -19.13
CA ILE A 199 21.41 8.26 -19.18
C ILE A 199 22.68 7.91 -19.97
N TRP A 200 23.38 6.83 -19.62
CA TRP A 200 24.59 6.38 -20.28
C TRP A 200 24.37 6.09 -21.77
N LEU A 201 23.29 5.36 -22.13
CA LEU A 201 22.94 5.09 -23.52
C LEU A 201 22.66 6.37 -24.32
N THR A 202 21.96 7.34 -23.71
CA THR A 202 21.64 8.62 -24.32
C THR A 202 22.91 9.40 -24.64
N PHE A 203 23.83 9.50 -23.69
CA PHE A 203 25.13 10.13 -23.92
C PHE A 203 25.95 9.39 -24.96
N ARG A 204 26.06 8.06 -24.84
CA ARG A 204 26.84 7.23 -25.77
C ARG A 204 26.36 7.37 -27.21
N LYS A 205 25.04 7.47 -27.40
CA LYS A 205 24.43 7.58 -28.72
C LYS A 205 24.54 8.98 -29.33
N ASN A 206 24.47 10.02 -28.53
CA ASN A 206 24.31 11.38 -29.02
C ASN A 206 25.57 12.26 -28.85
N ASP A 207 26.58 11.84 -28.12
CA ASP A 207 27.85 12.56 -27.92
C ASP A 207 28.86 12.21 -28.99
N HIS A 208 28.66 12.69 -30.21
CA HIS A 208 29.50 12.37 -31.36
C HIS A 208 30.91 12.99 -31.30
N ASP A 209 31.05 14.13 -30.63
CA ASP A 209 32.31 14.88 -30.50
C ASP A 209 33.05 14.57 -29.18
N GLY A 210 32.53 13.66 -28.36
CA GLY A 210 33.18 13.18 -27.13
C GLY A 210 33.28 14.19 -26.01
N ARG A 211 32.45 15.27 -26.05
CA ARG A 211 32.43 16.33 -25.04
C ARG A 211 32.04 15.85 -23.65
N TRP A 212 31.21 14.79 -23.60
CA TRP A 212 30.70 14.17 -22.38
C TRP A 212 31.38 12.84 -22.04
N ARG A 213 32.45 12.46 -22.71
CA ARG A 213 33.10 11.15 -22.56
C ARG A 213 33.50 10.84 -21.12
N ARG A 214 33.97 11.85 -20.36
CA ARG A 214 34.32 11.66 -18.94
C ARG A 214 33.10 11.30 -18.11
N PHE A 215 31.97 11.98 -18.34
CA PHE A 215 30.72 11.70 -17.65
C PHE A 215 30.15 10.32 -18.05
N GLN A 216 30.21 9.94 -19.32
CA GLN A 216 29.84 8.60 -19.79
C GLN A 216 30.61 7.49 -19.07
N ASN A 217 31.94 7.64 -18.98
CA ASN A 217 32.78 6.63 -18.35
C ASN A 217 32.50 6.52 -16.84
N MET A 218 32.29 7.66 -16.17
CA MET A 218 31.87 7.68 -14.76
C MET A 218 30.51 7.01 -14.57
N THR A 219 29.53 7.34 -15.42
CA THR A 219 28.19 6.73 -15.35
C THR A 219 28.26 5.22 -15.58
N LEU A 220 29.08 4.73 -16.50
CA LEU A 220 29.29 3.30 -16.70
C LEU A 220 29.91 2.63 -15.46
N GLY A 221 30.92 3.25 -14.87
CA GLY A 221 31.51 2.78 -13.61
C GLY A 221 30.49 2.75 -12.47
N TYR A 222 29.65 3.79 -12.40
CA TYR A 222 28.54 3.85 -11.45
C TYR A 222 27.55 2.69 -11.64
N ILE A 223 27.12 2.39 -12.89
CA ILE A 223 26.20 1.29 -13.19
C ILE A 223 26.75 -0.06 -12.71
N ILE A 224 28.04 -0.33 -12.99
CA ILE A 224 28.69 -1.57 -12.57
C ILE A 224 28.73 -1.69 -11.04
N LEU A 225 29.10 -0.60 -10.35
CA LEU A 225 29.15 -0.60 -8.90
C LEU A 225 27.77 -0.68 -8.27
N THR A 226 26.76 -0.04 -8.88
CA THR A 226 25.36 -0.13 -8.43
C THR A 226 24.80 -1.53 -8.62
N ALA A 227 25.11 -2.20 -9.75
CA ALA A 227 24.71 -3.59 -9.97
C ALA A 227 25.28 -4.52 -8.89
N PHE A 228 26.52 -4.29 -8.44
CA PHE A 228 27.10 -4.98 -7.29
C PHE A 228 26.35 -4.61 -5.99
N ALA A 229 26.17 -3.32 -5.74
CA ALA A 229 25.61 -2.82 -4.49
C ALA A 229 24.17 -3.32 -4.24
N ILE A 230 23.29 -3.30 -5.24
CA ILE A 230 21.87 -3.68 -5.07
C ILE A 230 21.66 -5.17 -4.79
N ILE A 231 22.55 -6.03 -5.28
CA ILE A 231 22.53 -7.47 -4.94
C ILE A 231 23.14 -7.68 -3.55
N TYR A 232 24.30 -7.07 -3.27
CA TYR A 232 24.98 -7.16 -2.00
C TYR A 232 24.12 -6.68 -0.82
N LEU A 233 23.38 -5.60 -1.00
CA LEU A 233 22.56 -4.96 0.03
C LEU A 233 21.23 -5.68 0.30
N GLY A 234 20.91 -6.74 -0.43
CA GLY A 234 19.65 -7.48 -0.27
C GLY A 234 18.42 -6.76 -0.82
N ILE A 235 18.60 -5.94 -1.86
CA ILE A 235 17.51 -5.11 -2.41
C ILE A 235 16.90 -5.74 -3.66
N HIS A 236 17.71 -6.25 -4.58
CA HIS A 236 17.30 -6.67 -5.92
C HIS A 236 17.72 -8.09 -6.29
N TRP A 237 17.03 -8.66 -7.25
CA TRP A 237 17.35 -9.90 -7.96
C TRP A 237 18.28 -9.61 -9.15
N PHE A 238 19.05 -10.60 -9.62
CA PHE A 238 19.87 -10.44 -10.85
C PHE A 238 18.99 -10.15 -12.08
N VAL A 239 17.81 -10.75 -12.15
CA VAL A 239 16.81 -10.52 -13.24
C VAL A 239 16.35 -9.06 -13.27
N ASP A 240 16.27 -8.37 -12.12
CA ASP A 240 15.87 -6.97 -12.05
C ASP A 240 16.86 -6.05 -12.78
N ILE A 241 18.16 -6.39 -12.73
CA ILE A 241 19.22 -5.68 -13.47
C ILE A 241 18.97 -5.78 -14.95
N ILE A 242 18.71 -6.99 -15.44
CA ILE A 242 18.42 -7.25 -16.86
C ILE A 242 17.14 -6.54 -17.29
N GLY A 243 16.09 -6.64 -16.47
CA GLY A 243 14.82 -5.93 -16.66
C GLY A 243 15.02 -4.42 -16.77
N GLY A 244 15.82 -3.85 -15.87
CA GLY A 244 16.17 -2.43 -15.89
C GLY A 244 16.91 -1.99 -17.15
N MET A 245 17.87 -2.79 -17.63
CA MET A 245 18.59 -2.51 -18.90
C MET A 245 17.67 -2.57 -20.12
N ILE A 246 16.77 -3.55 -20.17
CA ILE A 246 15.76 -3.67 -21.23
C ILE A 246 14.84 -2.47 -21.23
N LEU A 247 14.28 -2.11 -20.07
CA LEU A 247 13.40 -0.94 -19.89
C LEU A 247 14.08 0.34 -20.39
N ALA A 248 15.31 0.58 -19.95
CA ALA A 248 16.11 1.73 -20.36
C ALA A 248 16.34 1.80 -21.88
N THR A 249 16.58 0.64 -22.51
CA THR A 249 16.76 0.58 -23.95
C THR A 249 15.49 0.98 -24.70
N PHE A 250 14.32 0.54 -24.23
CA PHE A 250 13.03 0.97 -24.75
C PHE A 250 12.78 2.46 -24.52
N ALA A 251 13.07 2.97 -23.33
CA ALA A 251 12.92 4.38 -22.99
C ALA A 251 13.76 5.28 -23.91
N VAL A 252 15.01 4.92 -24.17
CA VAL A 252 15.88 5.67 -25.10
C VAL A 252 15.34 5.62 -26.53
N ARG A 253 14.82 4.49 -26.99
CA ARG A 253 14.17 4.40 -28.31
C ARG A 253 12.92 5.28 -28.41
N LEU A 254 12.06 5.27 -27.38
CA LEU A 254 10.89 6.14 -27.31
C LEU A 254 11.30 7.61 -27.26
N THR A 255 12.37 7.94 -26.56
CA THR A 255 12.94 9.30 -26.56
C THR A 255 13.28 9.74 -27.95
N ASP A 256 13.99 8.95 -28.74
CA ASP A 256 14.34 9.30 -30.12
C ASP A 256 13.11 9.51 -31.02
N LEU A 257 12.07 8.69 -30.84
CA LEU A 257 10.84 8.78 -31.63
C LEU A 257 9.97 9.98 -31.24
N THR A 258 10.00 10.38 -29.97
CA THR A 258 9.05 11.37 -29.42
C THR A 258 9.68 12.72 -29.12
N ASN A 259 11.00 12.83 -29.04
CA ASN A 259 11.74 14.02 -28.66
C ASN A 259 11.25 15.29 -29.37
N ASP A 260 11.24 15.29 -30.70
CA ASP A 260 10.88 16.47 -31.48
C ASP A 260 9.40 16.86 -31.32
N SER A 261 8.53 15.87 -31.13
CA SER A 261 7.09 16.09 -30.90
C SER A 261 6.81 16.65 -29.52
N VAL A 262 7.46 16.10 -28.50
CA VAL A 262 7.30 16.49 -27.09
C VAL A 262 7.83 17.91 -26.89
N TRP A 263 9.07 18.20 -27.28
CA TRP A 263 9.66 19.51 -27.07
C TRP A 263 9.08 20.59 -27.98
N LYS A 264 8.43 20.23 -29.10
CA LYS A 264 7.63 21.17 -29.87
C LYS A 264 6.39 21.65 -29.10
N ILE A 265 5.83 20.82 -28.24
CA ILE A 265 4.69 21.16 -27.37
C ILE A 265 5.16 21.93 -26.14
N PHE A 266 6.26 21.46 -25.52
CA PHE A 266 6.82 21.93 -24.26
C PHE A 266 8.02 22.89 -24.43
N ASP A 267 8.12 23.61 -25.59
CA ASP A 267 9.15 24.62 -25.77
C ASP A 267 8.90 25.83 -24.85
N GLU A 268 9.86 26.13 -23.98
CA GLU A 268 9.75 27.20 -22.98
C GLU A 268 9.49 28.58 -23.58
N ARG A 269 10.08 28.86 -24.75
CA ARG A 269 9.88 30.14 -25.42
C ARG A 269 8.42 30.26 -25.88
N THR A 270 7.89 29.21 -26.45
CA THR A 270 6.50 29.13 -26.89
C THR A 270 5.53 29.22 -25.71
N ILE A 271 5.80 28.49 -24.61
CA ILE A 271 4.97 28.53 -23.41
C ILE A 271 5.02 29.92 -22.76
N ASN A 272 6.21 30.47 -22.56
CA ASN A 272 6.37 31.81 -21.98
C ASN A 272 5.69 32.89 -22.83
N SER A 273 5.80 32.79 -24.15
CA SER A 273 5.11 33.70 -25.08
C SER A 273 3.59 33.55 -24.99
N ARG A 274 3.07 32.33 -24.92
CA ARG A 274 1.63 32.07 -24.76
C ARG A 274 1.13 32.55 -23.40
N LEU A 275 1.88 32.32 -22.34
CA LEU A 275 1.54 32.78 -20.99
C LEU A 275 1.51 34.33 -20.94
N ALA A 276 2.55 34.98 -21.48
CA ALA A 276 2.59 36.44 -21.58
C ALA A 276 1.42 36.97 -22.40
N THR A 277 1.04 36.33 -23.53
CA THR A 277 -0.11 36.72 -24.33
C THR A 277 -1.42 36.49 -23.57
N ALA A 278 -1.53 35.39 -22.80
CA ALA A 278 -2.71 35.14 -21.98
C ALA A 278 -2.91 36.18 -20.88
N LEU A 279 -1.83 36.64 -20.26
CA LEU A 279 -1.87 37.70 -19.25
C LEU A 279 -2.14 39.09 -19.82
N THR A 280 -1.54 39.43 -20.99
CA THR A 280 -1.64 40.75 -21.57
C THR A 280 -2.85 40.93 -22.50
N ARG A 281 -3.31 39.86 -23.14
CA ARG A 281 -4.41 39.86 -24.13
C ARG A 281 -5.32 38.61 -23.92
N PRO A 282 -6.07 38.50 -22.82
CA PRO A 282 -6.84 37.31 -22.48
C PRO A 282 -7.90 36.96 -23.55
N GLY A 283 -8.54 37.94 -24.18
CA GLY A 283 -9.51 37.71 -25.24
C GLY A 283 -8.93 37.09 -26.51
N HIS A 284 -7.66 37.40 -26.85
CA HIS A 284 -6.97 36.79 -27.99
C HIS A 284 -6.63 35.33 -27.68
N SER A 285 -6.15 35.03 -26.46
CA SER A 285 -5.85 33.69 -26.01
C SER A 285 -7.10 32.82 -25.95
N ALA A 286 -8.21 33.31 -25.43
CA ALA A 286 -9.50 32.64 -25.41
C ALA A 286 -9.98 32.27 -26.82
N LYS A 287 -9.88 33.22 -27.77
CA LYS A 287 -10.22 32.97 -29.18
C LYS A 287 -9.32 31.93 -29.83
N PHE A 288 -8.03 31.94 -29.52
CA PHE A 288 -7.07 30.94 -30.01
C PHE A 288 -7.43 29.55 -29.50
N VAL A 289 -7.68 29.40 -28.17
CA VAL A 289 -8.09 28.11 -27.53
C VAL A 289 -9.42 27.63 -28.15
N TYR A 290 -10.42 28.51 -28.26
CA TYR A 290 -11.71 28.17 -28.88
C TYR A 290 -11.55 27.67 -30.31
N THR A 291 -10.78 28.39 -31.14
CA THR A 291 -10.55 28.01 -32.55
C THR A 291 -9.85 26.67 -32.65
N ARG A 292 -8.87 26.41 -31.77
CA ARG A 292 -8.15 25.14 -31.69
C ARG A 292 -9.07 23.99 -31.27
N MET A 293 -9.88 24.23 -30.24
CA MET A 293 -10.85 23.23 -29.75
C MET A 293 -11.90 22.91 -30.82
N LYS A 294 -12.42 23.94 -31.52
CA LYS A 294 -13.33 23.74 -32.67
C LYS A 294 -12.68 22.95 -33.81
N SER A 295 -11.40 23.14 -34.06
CA SER A 295 -10.64 22.36 -35.06
C SER A 295 -10.56 20.89 -34.63
N TYR A 296 -10.23 20.62 -33.36
CA TYR A 296 -10.21 19.25 -32.84
C TYR A 296 -11.58 18.57 -32.89
N LEU A 297 -12.65 19.27 -32.50
CA LEU A 297 -14.01 18.73 -32.59
C LEU A 297 -14.41 18.38 -34.04
N ARG A 298 -13.95 19.15 -35.04
CA ARG A 298 -14.17 18.81 -36.44
C ARG A 298 -13.41 17.54 -36.88
N THR A 299 -12.20 17.36 -36.38
CA THR A 299 -11.40 16.12 -36.60
C THR A 299 -12.07 14.92 -35.98
N LEU A 300 -12.69 15.05 -34.80
CA LEU A 300 -13.46 13.99 -34.15
C LEU A 300 -14.66 13.50 -34.96
N LEU A 301 -15.27 14.39 -35.77
CA LEU A 301 -16.41 14.03 -36.62
C LEU A 301 -16.04 13.17 -37.85
N LYS A 302 -14.76 13.23 -38.30
CA LYS A 302 -14.24 12.41 -39.41
C LYS A 302 -12.81 11.97 -39.08
N PRO A 303 -12.64 11.06 -38.11
CA PRO A 303 -11.31 10.61 -37.72
C PRO A 303 -10.68 9.70 -38.79
N THR A 304 -9.37 9.79 -38.94
CA THR A 304 -8.57 8.82 -39.69
C THR A 304 -8.36 7.54 -38.86
N SER A 305 -7.93 6.43 -39.48
CA SER A 305 -7.62 5.20 -38.75
C SER A 305 -6.60 5.41 -37.65
N ARG A 306 -5.59 6.26 -37.85
CA ARG A 306 -4.58 6.62 -36.85
C ARG A 306 -5.20 7.35 -35.64
N GLU A 307 -6.10 8.28 -35.89
CA GLU A 307 -6.80 9.02 -34.81
C GLU A 307 -7.75 8.10 -34.02
N THR A 308 -8.49 7.23 -34.72
CA THR A 308 -9.33 6.21 -34.07
C THR A 308 -8.49 5.27 -33.20
N GLY A 309 -7.33 4.82 -33.68
CA GLY A 309 -6.40 4.01 -32.88
C GLY A 309 -5.90 4.77 -31.62
N THR A 310 -5.61 6.06 -31.76
CA THR A 310 -5.23 6.91 -30.62
C THR A 310 -6.35 7.03 -29.58
N PHE A 311 -7.61 7.18 -30.03
CA PHE A 311 -8.77 7.19 -29.12
C PHE A 311 -8.95 5.88 -28.38
N ILE A 312 -8.76 4.73 -29.05
CA ILE A 312 -8.81 3.41 -28.40
C ILE A 312 -7.80 3.36 -27.25
N VAL A 313 -6.54 3.76 -27.51
CA VAL A 313 -5.49 3.78 -26.47
C VAL A 313 -5.84 4.70 -25.30
N ILE A 314 -6.34 5.91 -25.59
CA ILE A 314 -6.75 6.87 -24.55
C ILE A 314 -7.88 6.28 -23.69
N ILE A 315 -8.89 5.66 -24.30
CA ILE A 315 -10.01 5.06 -23.57
C ILE A 315 -9.52 3.90 -22.70
N LEU A 316 -8.61 3.06 -23.21
CA LEU A 316 -8.02 1.97 -22.43
C LEU A 316 -7.27 2.50 -21.20
N ILE A 317 -6.46 3.55 -21.36
CA ILE A 317 -5.73 4.19 -20.26
C ILE A 317 -6.71 4.79 -19.23
N LEU A 318 -7.71 5.53 -19.68
CA LEU A 318 -8.70 6.16 -18.79
C LEU A 318 -9.54 5.10 -18.05
N THR A 319 -9.97 4.05 -18.74
CA THR A 319 -10.71 2.94 -18.11
C THR A 319 -9.84 2.24 -17.08
N GLY A 320 -8.57 1.95 -17.41
CA GLY A 320 -7.61 1.40 -16.47
C GLY A 320 -7.41 2.29 -15.25
N ALA A 321 -7.26 3.60 -15.45
CA ALA A 321 -7.10 4.56 -14.36
C ALA A 321 -8.33 4.61 -13.44
N VAL A 322 -9.55 4.57 -14.01
CA VAL A 322 -10.80 4.54 -13.20
C VAL A 322 -10.90 3.24 -12.40
N ILE A 323 -10.59 2.09 -13.02
CA ILE A 323 -10.62 0.79 -12.32
C ILE A 323 -9.57 0.78 -11.20
N THR A 324 -8.36 1.25 -11.48
CA THR A 324 -7.30 1.34 -10.47
C THR A 324 -7.72 2.24 -9.31
N TRP A 325 -8.25 3.43 -9.63
CA TRP A 325 -8.74 4.36 -8.62
C TRP A 325 -9.87 3.76 -7.77
N ASP A 326 -10.81 3.06 -8.39
CA ASP A 326 -11.91 2.40 -7.67
C ASP A 326 -11.40 1.28 -6.75
N LEU A 327 -10.46 0.47 -7.23
CA LEU A 327 -9.85 -0.58 -6.42
C LEU A 327 -9.04 -0.03 -5.24
N THR A 328 -8.45 1.16 -5.38
CA THR A 328 -7.66 1.78 -4.32
C THR A 328 -8.48 2.62 -3.34
N ASN A 329 -9.63 3.14 -3.77
CA ASN A 329 -10.50 4.02 -2.96
C ASN A 329 -11.88 3.40 -2.73
N ASN A 330 -11.96 2.08 -2.60
CA ASN A 330 -13.21 1.39 -2.34
C ASN A 330 -13.57 1.39 -0.84
N GLU A 331 -13.44 2.55 -0.23
CA GLU A 331 -13.82 2.87 1.13
C GLU A 331 -15.17 3.58 1.09
N LEU A 332 -16.12 3.05 1.83
CA LEU A 332 -17.48 3.56 1.86
C LEU A 332 -17.81 3.98 3.29
N PRO A 333 -17.98 5.29 3.54
CA PRO A 333 -18.42 5.76 4.84
C PRO A 333 -19.85 5.31 5.12
N ALA A 334 -20.12 4.98 6.37
CA ALA A 334 -21.45 4.62 6.81
C ALA A 334 -22.34 5.86 6.97
N GLU A 335 -23.53 5.81 6.39
CA GLU A 335 -24.49 6.92 6.45
C GLU A 335 -25.10 7.04 7.84
N GLY A 336 -25.34 8.28 8.28
CA GLY A 336 -26.11 8.57 9.47
C GLY A 336 -25.40 8.38 10.80
N VAL A 337 -24.11 8.07 10.83
CA VAL A 337 -23.27 8.02 12.04
C VAL A 337 -22.79 9.44 12.37
N GLN A 338 -22.92 9.84 13.64
CA GLN A 338 -22.48 11.15 14.12
C GLN A 338 -21.26 11.07 15.03
N SER A 339 -21.23 10.07 15.92
CA SER A 339 -20.12 9.85 16.83
C SER A 339 -20.09 8.38 17.24
N ALA A 340 -19.36 7.57 16.46
CA ALA A 340 -19.24 6.14 16.70
C ALA A 340 -18.44 5.86 18.00
N GLN A 341 -19.12 5.29 19.01
CA GLN A 341 -18.49 4.86 20.26
C GLN A 341 -17.84 3.48 20.13
N GLY A 342 -18.24 2.71 19.12
CA GLY A 342 -17.72 1.40 18.81
C GLY A 342 -18.51 0.75 17.68
N VAL A 343 -17.93 -0.24 17.06
CA VAL A 343 -18.53 -1.01 15.97
C VAL A 343 -18.34 -2.51 16.20
N VAL A 344 -19.33 -3.31 15.87
CA VAL A 344 -19.24 -4.76 15.69
C VAL A 344 -19.74 -5.11 14.32
N ALA A 345 -19.12 -6.09 13.68
CA ALA A 345 -19.48 -6.50 12.34
C ALA A 345 -19.40 -8.02 12.20
N SER A 346 -20.22 -8.55 11.36
CA SER A 346 -20.22 -9.92 10.91
C SER A 346 -20.58 -9.95 9.42
N GLU A 347 -20.52 -11.08 8.77
CA GLU A 347 -20.81 -11.24 7.34
C GLU A 347 -22.17 -10.62 6.97
N GLY A 348 -22.13 -9.54 6.22
CA GLY A 348 -23.33 -8.86 5.72
C GLY A 348 -23.85 -7.70 6.59
N TRP A 349 -23.59 -7.67 7.89
CA TRP A 349 -24.16 -6.67 8.79
C TRP A 349 -23.09 -6.04 9.71
N SER A 350 -23.29 -4.77 10.04
CA SER A 350 -22.58 -4.08 11.13
C SER A 350 -23.58 -3.38 12.05
N ALA A 351 -23.20 -3.31 13.31
CA ALA A 351 -23.94 -2.54 14.32
C ALA A 351 -22.97 -1.55 14.99
N THR A 352 -23.34 -0.27 14.93
CA THR A 352 -22.54 0.83 15.49
C THR A 352 -23.29 1.43 16.68
N MET A 353 -22.60 1.56 17.79
CA MET A 353 -23.10 2.38 18.89
C MET A 353 -22.73 3.83 18.61
N ASP A 354 -23.71 4.67 18.39
CA ASP A 354 -23.56 6.05 17.98
C ASP A 354 -24.12 7.00 19.05
N ASP A 355 -23.42 8.10 19.29
CA ASP A 355 -23.94 9.18 20.14
C ASP A 355 -24.60 10.25 19.27
N GLN A 356 -25.93 10.32 19.31
CA GLN A 356 -26.70 11.31 18.59
C GLN A 356 -27.25 12.35 19.57
N GLU A 357 -26.61 13.51 19.62
CA GLU A 357 -27.02 14.64 20.49
C GLU A 357 -27.07 14.30 22.01
N GLY A 358 -26.24 13.36 22.47
CA GLY A 358 -26.19 12.89 23.86
C GLY A 358 -27.12 11.70 24.17
N GLU A 359 -27.73 11.12 23.14
CA GLU A 359 -28.49 9.86 23.23
C GLU A 359 -27.73 8.74 22.53
N ALA A 360 -27.42 7.67 23.25
CA ALA A 360 -26.81 6.48 22.66
C ALA A 360 -27.84 5.71 21.81
N VAL A 361 -27.51 5.51 20.55
CA VAL A 361 -28.36 4.84 19.55
C VAL A 361 -27.57 3.70 18.91
N VAL A 362 -28.21 2.57 18.66
CA VAL A 362 -27.59 1.49 17.87
C VAL A 362 -28.10 1.59 16.42
N LEU A 363 -27.17 1.80 15.51
CA LEU A 363 -27.39 1.87 14.07
C LEU A 363 -26.96 0.55 13.43
N ILE A 364 -27.80 -0.02 12.57
CA ILE A 364 -27.53 -1.25 11.85
C ILE A 364 -27.37 -0.91 10.38
N HIS A 365 -26.22 -1.28 9.79
CA HIS A 365 -25.92 -1.07 8.38
C HIS A 365 -25.75 -2.40 7.65
N ASP A 366 -26.20 -2.44 6.40
CA ASP A 366 -25.80 -3.48 5.45
C ASP A 366 -24.39 -3.19 4.95
N ILE A 367 -23.46 -4.11 5.15
CA ILE A 367 -22.05 -3.96 4.73
C ILE A 367 -21.93 -3.85 3.20
N ALA A 368 -22.86 -4.45 2.45
CA ALA A 368 -22.87 -4.32 0.99
C ALA A 368 -23.32 -2.91 0.52
N ALA A 369 -24.00 -2.15 1.38
CA ALA A 369 -24.52 -0.82 1.07
C ALA A 369 -24.42 0.13 2.28
N PRO A 370 -23.21 0.39 2.83
CA PRO A 370 -23.03 1.18 4.06
C PRO A 370 -23.48 2.63 3.91
N SER A 371 -23.47 3.17 2.70
CA SER A 371 -23.98 4.50 2.38
C SER A 371 -25.52 4.58 2.32
N SER A 372 -26.23 3.49 2.56
CA SER A 372 -27.69 3.50 2.68
C SER A 372 -28.12 3.93 4.09
N GLN A 373 -29.37 4.42 4.22
CA GLN A 373 -29.93 4.80 5.52
C GLN A 373 -29.93 3.61 6.48
N PRO A 374 -29.32 3.74 7.69
CA PRO A 374 -29.27 2.66 8.65
C PRO A 374 -30.64 2.37 9.27
N SER A 375 -30.83 1.13 9.66
CA SER A 375 -31.94 0.76 10.54
C SER A 375 -31.58 1.09 11.99
N LYS A 376 -32.47 1.77 12.70
CA LYS A 376 -32.30 2.04 14.14
C LYS A 376 -32.93 0.93 14.97
N VAL A 377 -32.20 0.44 15.98
CA VAL A 377 -32.80 -0.44 16.96
C VAL A 377 -33.80 0.36 17.77
N ALA A 378 -35.06 -0.06 17.78
CA ALA A 378 -36.07 0.57 18.60
C ALA A 378 -35.71 0.46 20.09
N GLN A 379 -35.56 1.59 20.70
CA GLN A 379 -35.15 1.71 22.09
C GLN A 379 -36.29 1.61 23.07
N PRO A 380 -36.16 0.80 24.06
CA PRO A 380 -36.60 1.18 25.35
C PRO A 380 -35.43 1.45 26.29
N SER A 381 -35.39 2.60 26.90
CA SER A 381 -34.73 2.99 28.19
C SER A 381 -33.48 2.19 28.66
N MET A 382 -32.68 1.54 27.77
CA MET A 382 -31.40 0.95 28.14
C MET A 382 -30.33 2.02 28.10
N GLN A 383 -29.70 2.29 29.23
CA GLN A 383 -28.37 2.90 29.20
C GLN A 383 -27.42 1.85 28.66
N PHE A 384 -26.92 2.06 27.45
CA PHE A 384 -25.99 1.13 26.84
C PHE A 384 -24.67 1.13 27.60
N THR A 385 -24.24 -0.06 27.98
CA THR A 385 -22.87 -0.34 28.32
C THR A 385 -22.11 -0.76 27.06
N SER A 386 -20.81 -0.80 27.08
CA SER A 386 -19.93 -1.17 25.96
C SER A 386 -20.01 -2.65 25.55
N HIS A 387 -21.02 -3.40 26.00
CA HIS A 387 -21.12 -4.84 25.76
C HIS A 387 -22.17 -5.13 24.70
N TYR A 388 -21.71 -5.33 23.46
CA TYR A 388 -22.52 -5.76 22.34
C TYR A 388 -21.70 -6.64 21.41
N ALA A 389 -22.35 -7.59 20.73
CA ALA A 389 -21.72 -8.52 19.81
C ALA A 389 -22.67 -8.88 18.69
N LEU A 390 -22.15 -9.10 17.52
CA LEU A 390 -22.88 -9.43 16.30
C LEU A 390 -22.30 -10.71 15.68
N TYR A 391 -23.18 -11.61 15.32
CA TYR A 391 -22.83 -12.79 14.53
C TYR A 391 -23.93 -13.05 13.50
N ASP A 392 -23.56 -13.07 12.21
CA ASP A 392 -24.51 -13.12 11.10
C ASP A 392 -25.55 -11.99 11.24
N HIS A 393 -26.80 -12.28 11.39
CA HIS A 393 -27.90 -11.33 11.61
C HIS A 393 -28.38 -11.24 13.07
N TYR A 394 -27.64 -11.83 14.03
CA TYR A 394 -28.01 -11.82 15.45
C TYR A 394 -27.15 -10.85 16.24
N LEU A 395 -27.78 -9.82 16.79
CA LEU A 395 -27.16 -8.79 17.64
C LEU A 395 -27.52 -9.01 19.09
N ALA A 396 -26.54 -9.23 19.95
CA ALA A 396 -26.72 -9.21 21.38
C ALA A 396 -26.27 -7.87 21.95
N LEU A 397 -27.08 -7.33 22.84
CA LEU A 397 -26.84 -6.08 23.58
C LEU A 397 -26.94 -6.37 25.07
N ALA A 398 -26.01 -5.84 25.87
CA ALA A 398 -26.10 -5.96 27.32
C ALA A 398 -25.80 -4.64 28.00
N ASN A 399 -26.47 -4.41 29.12
CA ASN A 399 -26.13 -3.39 30.12
C ASN A 399 -25.74 -4.06 31.45
N GLU A 400 -25.66 -3.31 32.53
CA GLU A 400 -25.26 -3.83 33.85
C GLU A 400 -26.22 -4.89 34.41
N THR A 401 -27.50 -4.92 33.96
CA THR A 401 -28.55 -5.75 34.56
C THR A 401 -29.37 -6.55 33.56
N GLU A 402 -29.19 -6.32 32.29
CA GLU A 402 -30.04 -6.92 31.24
C GLU A 402 -29.28 -7.26 29.99
N LEU A 403 -29.61 -8.40 29.38
CA LEU A 403 -29.11 -8.86 28.10
C LEU A 403 -30.28 -9.06 27.12
N ARG A 404 -30.12 -8.61 25.88
CA ARG A 404 -31.09 -8.77 24.79
C ARG A 404 -30.47 -9.37 23.57
N LEU A 405 -31.20 -10.21 22.88
CA LEU A 405 -30.90 -10.71 21.54
C LEU A 405 -31.91 -10.17 20.54
N ILE A 406 -31.43 -9.61 19.45
CA ILE A 406 -32.23 -8.97 18.40
C ILE A 406 -31.82 -9.55 17.06
N ASP A 407 -32.79 -9.74 16.18
CA ASP A 407 -32.59 -10.04 14.78
C ASP A 407 -32.43 -8.70 14.00
N VAL A 408 -31.27 -8.46 13.38
CA VAL A 408 -31.01 -7.19 12.67
C VAL A 408 -31.86 -7.01 11.42
N GLU A 409 -32.38 -8.08 10.85
CA GLU A 409 -33.38 -8.02 9.76
C GLU A 409 -34.74 -7.55 10.26
N GLN A 410 -35.02 -7.73 11.55
CA GLN A 410 -36.25 -7.31 12.22
C GLN A 410 -35.89 -6.53 13.54
N PRO A 411 -35.24 -5.37 13.46
CA PRO A 411 -34.60 -4.69 14.61
C PRO A 411 -35.58 -4.26 15.71
N ASN A 412 -36.89 -4.22 15.41
CA ASN A 412 -37.94 -3.93 16.37
C ASN A 412 -38.42 -5.15 17.15
N LYS A 413 -37.93 -6.35 16.84
CA LYS A 413 -38.34 -7.61 17.46
C LYS A 413 -37.23 -8.14 18.34
N VAL A 414 -37.42 -8.05 19.66
CA VAL A 414 -36.58 -8.71 20.65
C VAL A 414 -36.85 -10.21 20.63
N MET A 415 -35.84 -11.02 20.36
CA MET A 415 -35.93 -12.49 20.34
C MET A 415 -35.85 -13.09 21.75
N LEU A 416 -34.92 -12.57 22.56
CA LEU A 416 -34.69 -12.96 23.95
C LEU A 416 -34.39 -11.71 24.78
N GLN A 417 -34.95 -11.68 25.99
CA GLN A 417 -34.68 -10.69 27.02
C GLN A 417 -34.46 -11.44 28.32
N PHE A 418 -33.32 -11.16 28.97
CA PHE A 418 -32.86 -11.91 30.12
C PHE A 418 -32.22 -10.97 31.13
N GLU A 419 -32.54 -11.13 32.42
CA GLU A 419 -31.94 -10.34 33.51
C GLU A 419 -30.66 -11.03 33.97
N GLN A 420 -29.54 -10.32 33.90
CA GLN A 420 -28.23 -10.79 34.33
C GLN A 420 -27.38 -9.63 34.82
N ASP A 421 -26.91 -9.74 36.05
CA ASP A 421 -26.02 -8.74 36.67
C ASP A 421 -24.54 -9.07 36.38
N GLY A 422 -23.73 -8.00 36.32
CA GLY A 422 -22.27 -8.10 36.34
C GLY A 422 -21.66 -8.62 35.04
N ILE A 423 -22.28 -8.38 33.87
CA ILE A 423 -21.74 -8.73 32.57
C ILE A 423 -20.47 -7.94 32.30
N GLN A 424 -19.39 -8.65 31.96
CA GLN A 424 -18.04 -8.12 31.70
C GLN A 424 -17.63 -8.24 30.25
N SER A 425 -18.13 -9.26 29.56
CA SER A 425 -17.87 -9.54 28.14
C SER A 425 -19.02 -10.31 27.53
N LEU A 426 -19.26 -10.10 26.24
CA LEU A 426 -20.38 -10.67 25.52
C LEU A 426 -19.94 -11.08 24.12
N GLN A 427 -20.36 -12.27 23.69
CA GLN A 427 -20.18 -12.74 22.31
C GLN A 427 -21.42 -13.50 21.83
N VAL A 428 -21.64 -13.50 20.52
CA VAL A 428 -22.72 -14.26 19.87
C VAL A 428 -22.09 -15.25 18.91
N THR A 429 -22.68 -16.42 18.82
CA THR A 429 -22.31 -17.46 17.86
C THR A 429 -23.56 -18.23 17.40
N ALA A 430 -23.39 -19.20 16.53
CA ALA A 430 -24.47 -20.11 16.14
C ALA A 430 -24.12 -21.58 16.43
N ILE A 431 -25.04 -22.29 17.05
CA ILE A 431 -24.96 -23.72 17.27
C ILE A 431 -26.11 -24.36 16.48
N GLN A 432 -25.78 -25.22 15.51
CA GLN A 432 -26.79 -25.85 14.63
C GLN A 432 -27.76 -24.83 13.98
N ASN A 433 -27.23 -23.70 13.51
CA ASN A 433 -27.98 -22.59 12.92
C ASN A 433 -28.99 -21.89 13.86
N GLN A 434 -28.78 -22.02 15.18
CA GLN A 434 -29.55 -21.26 16.17
C GLN A 434 -28.59 -20.34 16.93
N PRO A 435 -28.93 -19.09 17.21
CA PRO A 435 -28.05 -18.20 17.93
C PRO A 435 -27.83 -18.66 19.38
N ALA A 436 -26.62 -18.53 19.84
CA ALA A 436 -26.23 -18.75 21.22
C ALA A 436 -25.41 -17.54 21.70
N ILE A 437 -25.66 -17.15 22.94
CA ILE A 437 -24.97 -16.04 23.58
C ILE A 437 -23.98 -16.63 24.57
N VAL A 438 -22.72 -16.21 24.48
CA VAL A 438 -21.67 -16.56 25.44
C VAL A 438 -21.24 -15.29 26.14
N TYR A 439 -21.26 -15.30 27.46
CA TYR A 439 -20.94 -14.11 28.23
C TYR A 439 -20.15 -14.46 29.50
N LEU A 440 -19.37 -13.48 29.93
CA LEU A 440 -18.66 -13.50 31.18
C LEU A 440 -19.41 -12.61 32.17
N ALA A 441 -19.83 -13.18 33.29
CA ALA A 441 -20.48 -12.44 34.36
C ALA A 441 -19.88 -12.85 35.72
N ASN A 442 -19.50 -11.87 36.55
CA ASN A 442 -18.87 -12.10 37.86
C ASN A 442 -17.65 -13.05 37.78
N ASP A 443 -16.84 -12.93 36.74
CA ASP A 443 -15.66 -13.78 36.47
C ASP A 443 -15.98 -15.26 36.13
N GLU A 444 -17.26 -15.59 35.91
CA GLU A 444 -17.72 -16.92 35.50
C GLU A 444 -18.23 -16.91 34.05
N LEU A 445 -17.94 -17.99 33.33
CA LEU A 445 -18.36 -18.18 31.95
C LEU A 445 -19.77 -18.81 31.90
N HIS A 446 -20.62 -18.21 31.09
CA HIS A 446 -21.98 -18.66 30.86
C HIS A 446 -22.28 -18.74 29.36
N ALA A 447 -23.16 -19.64 28.98
CA ALA A 447 -23.72 -19.67 27.62
C ALA A 447 -25.21 -20.04 27.67
N ILE A 448 -26.01 -19.37 26.84
CA ILE A 448 -27.43 -19.62 26.72
C ILE A 448 -27.84 -19.73 25.24
N ASP A 449 -28.88 -20.51 24.98
CA ASP A 449 -29.47 -20.60 23.64
C ASP A 449 -30.50 -19.49 23.38
N SER A 450 -31.07 -19.47 22.21
CA SER A 450 -32.11 -18.51 21.80
C SER A 450 -33.42 -18.56 22.61
N LYS A 451 -33.58 -19.56 23.49
CA LYS A 451 -34.71 -19.67 24.41
C LYS A 451 -34.36 -19.30 25.85
N GLY A 452 -33.08 -19.01 26.11
CA GLY A 452 -32.58 -18.74 27.45
C GLY A 452 -32.25 -20.01 28.25
N GLU A 453 -32.14 -21.20 27.59
CA GLU A 453 -31.69 -22.42 28.23
C GLU A 453 -30.16 -22.46 28.33
N ASP A 454 -29.62 -22.89 29.49
CA ASP A 454 -28.19 -22.98 29.73
C ASP A 454 -27.52 -24.00 28.83
N ILE A 455 -26.41 -23.60 28.21
CA ILE A 455 -25.52 -24.46 27.45
C ILE A 455 -24.30 -24.78 28.33
N LEU A 456 -23.92 -26.06 28.40
CA LEU A 456 -22.73 -26.45 29.14
C LEU A 456 -21.48 -25.77 28.54
N VAL A 457 -20.64 -25.18 29.40
CA VAL A 457 -19.40 -24.50 29.03
C VAL A 457 -18.18 -25.22 29.58
N PRO A 458 -17.00 -25.08 28.97
CA PRO A 458 -15.75 -25.60 29.52
C PRO A 458 -15.45 -25.02 30.89
N SER A 459 -15.06 -25.87 31.83
CA SER A 459 -14.70 -25.46 33.20
C SER A 459 -13.24 -25.04 33.28
N LEU A 460 -12.98 -24.02 34.09
CA LEU A 460 -11.62 -23.67 34.55
C LEU A 460 -11.16 -24.66 35.65
N PRO A 461 -9.84 -24.84 35.84
CA PRO A 461 -9.28 -25.50 37.00
C PRO A 461 -9.72 -24.80 38.30
N ASP A 462 -9.76 -25.58 39.40
CA ASP A 462 -10.17 -25.06 40.72
C ASP A 462 -9.30 -23.86 41.16
N GLY A 463 -9.95 -22.77 41.48
CA GLY A 463 -9.32 -21.55 41.96
C GLY A 463 -8.86 -20.57 40.86
N GLU A 464 -9.10 -20.88 39.59
CA GLU A 464 -8.87 -19.95 38.47
C GLU A 464 -10.11 -19.20 38.12
N THR A 465 -9.93 -17.91 37.68
CA THR A 465 -10.99 -17.02 37.24
C THR A 465 -10.79 -16.61 35.77
N MET A 466 -11.89 -16.40 35.03
CA MET A 466 -11.86 -16.04 33.63
C MET A 466 -11.35 -14.60 33.45
N GLN A 467 -10.51 -14.38 32.43
CA GLN A 467 -10.05 -13.05 32.05
C GLN A 467 -10.67 -12.57 30.75
N ILE A 468 -10.46 -13.33 29.69
CA ILE A 468 -10.94 -13.02 28.34
C ILE A 468 -11.42 -14.28 27.64
N MET A 469 -12.35 -14.11 26.71
CA MET A 469 -12.84 -15.19 25.86
C MET A 469 -13.01 -14.75 24.41
N SER A 470 -13.03 -15.71 23.49
CA SER A 470 -13.40 -15.56 22.09
C SER A 470 -14.13 -16.80 21.62
N VAL A 471 -15.13 -16.63 20.77
CA VAL A 471 -16.02 -17.72 20.32
C VAL A 471 -16.06 -17.76 18.78
N SER A 472 -16.04 -18.97 18.20
CA SER A 472 -16.22 -19.20 16.78
C SER A 472 -16.97 -20.53 16.56
N GLY A 473 -18.22 -20.47 16.11
CA GLY A 473 -19.08 -21.63 16.04
C GLY A 473 -19.33 -22.26 17.43
N ILE A 474 -18.96 -23.52 17.59
CA ILE A 474 -19.05 -24.23 18.87
C ILE A 474 -17.76 -24.14 19.68
N GLU A 475 -16.67 -23.65 19.10
CA GLU A 475 -15.38 -23.57 19.74
C GLU A 475 -15.25 -22.30 20.56
N LEU A 476 -14.58 -22.41 21.69
CA LEU A 476 -14.32 -21.34 22.63
C LEU A 476 -12.84 -21.29 23.00
N LEU A 477 -12.23 -20.14 22.80
CA LEU A 477 -10.92 -19.80 23.35
C LEU A 477 -11.09 -18.95 24.60
N PHE A 478 -10.29 -19.25 25.63
CA PHE A 478 -10.32 -18.48 26.87
C PHE A 478 -9.00 -18.50 27.62
N VAL A 479 -8.79 -17.49 28.44
CA VAL A 479 -7.59 -17.29 29.27
C VAL A 479 -8.03 -16.99 30.68
N SER A 480 -7.31 -17.56 31.68
CA SER A 480 -7.54 -17.26 33.09
C SER A 480 -6.59 -16.17 33.60
N LYS A 481 -7.00 -15.46 34.64
CA LYS A 481 -6.18 -14.42 35.31
C LYS A 481 -4.90 -15.00 35.93
N GLU A 482 -4.97 -16.24 36.40
CA GLU A 482 -3.88 -16.94 37.08
C GLU A 482 -2.85 -17.56 36.13
N ALA A 483 -3.25 -17.76 34.84
CA ALA A 483 -2.36 -18.25 33.79
C ALA A 483 -2.50 -17.39 32.50
N PRO A 484 -2.11 -16.10 32.52
CA PRO A 484 -2.41 -15.14 31.48
C PRO A 484 -1.70 -15.38 30.15
N SER A 485 -0.70 -16.25 30.11
CA SER A 485 0.01 -16.68 28.88
C SER A 485 -0.50 -18.03 28.34
N THR A 486 -1.43 -18.70 29.02
CA THR A 486 -1.95 -20.01 28.65
C THR A 486 -3.33 -19.87 28.02
N LEU A 487 -3.41 -20.16 26.73
CA LEU A 487 -4.65 -20.22 25.97
C LEU A 487 -5.31 -21.60 26.16
N ARG A 488 -6.61 -21.60 26.38
CA ARG A 488 -7.40 -22.83 26.47
C ARG A 488 -8.43 -22.89 25.36
N LEU A 489 -8.48 -24.03 24.68
CA LEU A 489 -9.47 -24.32 23.66
C LEU A 489 -10.49 -25.34 24.20
N GLY A 490 -11.74 -24.98 24.24
CA GLY A 490 -12.84 -25.83 24.62
C GLY A 490 -13.97 -25.80 23.60
N ALA A 491 -15.05 -26.50 23.88
CA ALA A 491 -16.24 -26.48 23.03
C ALA A 491 -17.51 -26.34 23.86
N LEU A 492 -18.44 -25.54 23.37
CA LEU A 492 -19.79 -25.40 23.93
C LEU A 492 -20.51 -26.77 23.89
N GLY A 493 -21.20 -27.10 24.96
CA GLY A 493 -21.80 -28.42 25.16
C GLY A 493 -20.86 -29.44 25.81
N THR A 494 -19.62 -29.05 26.17
CA THR A 494 -18.64 -29.92 26.87
C THR A 494 -18.03 -29.22 28.08
N SER A 495 -17.49 -29.96 29.02
CA SER A 495 -16.79 -29.41 30.19
C SER A 495 -15.25 -29.43 30.08
N GLY A 496 -14.71 -30.08 29.04
CA GLY A 496 -13.27 -30.22 28.84
C GLY A 496 -12.62 -29.11 28.03
N SER A 497 -11.33 -28.85 28.25
CA SER A 497 -10.53 -27.94 27.47
C SER A 497 -9.11 -28.48 27.21
N GLN A 498 -8.48 -27.99 26.15
CA GLN A 498 -7.09 -28.30 25.78
C GLN A 498 -6.25 -27.03 25.97
N ASN A 499 -5.08 -27.16 26.57
CA ASN A 499 -4.16 -26.04 26.72
C ASN A 499 -3.27 -25.88 25.49
N ILE A 500 -3.12 -24.63 25.05
CA ILE A 500 -2.17 -24.20 24.04
C ILE A 500 -1.25 -23.17 24.71
N ILE A 501 0.04 -23.48 24.77
CA ILE A 501 1.04 -22.57 25.34
C ILE A 501 1.48 -21.63 24.22
N MET A 502 1.25 -20.33 24.40
CA MET A 502 1.66 -19.30 23.46
C MET A 502 3.02 -18.74 23.86
N ASN A 503 3.94 -18.69 22.89
CA ASN A 503 5.25 -18.08 23.06
C ASN A 503 5.29 -16.74 22.34
N ALA A 504 5.64 -15.69 23.07
CA ALA A 504 5.74 -14.33 22.53
C ALA A 504 7.08 -14.06 21.80
N SER A 505 8.03 -14.96 21.89
CA SER A 505 9.31 -14.89 21.17
C SER A 505 9.65 -16.23 20.55
N THR A 506 10.18 -16.18 19.34
CA THR A 506 10.51 -17.39 18.58
C THR A 506 11.99 -17.78 18.73
N THR A 507 12.89 -16.82 18.89
CA THR A 507 14.33 -17.07 19.06
C THR A 507 15.00 -16.11 20.05
N LEU A 508 16.10 -16.57 20.67
CA LEU A 508 16.97 -15.73 21.50
C LEU A 508 17.52 -14.51 20.74
N GLU A 509 17.73 -14.65 19.46
CA GLU A 509 18.25 -13.58 18.62
C GLU A 509 17.22 -12.48 18.36
N GLN A 510 15.96 -12.85 18.11
CA GLN A 510 14.85 -11.91 18.00
C GLN A 510 14.63 -11.16 19.31
N ASN A 511 14.74 -11.82 20.45
CA ASN A 511 14.69 -11.14 21.77
C ASN A 511 15.84 -10.14 21.93
N ARG A 512 17.05 -10.50 21.55
CA ARG A 512 18.20 -9.59 21.59
C ARG A 512 18.00 -8.36 20.71
N VAL A 513 17.51 -8.54 19.50
CA VAL A 513 17.20 -7.43 18.59
C VAL A 513 16.10 -6.52 19.19
N LEU A 514 15.07 -7.10 19.80
CA LEU A 514 14.03 -6.36 20.50
C LEU A 514 14.59 -5.55 21.68
N GLU A 515 15.43 -6.17 22.52
CA GLU A 515 16.07 -5.53 23.66
C GLU A 515 16.99 -4.37 23.22
N GLU A 516 17.79 -4.60 22.17
CA GLU A 516 18.68 -3.57 21.61
C GLU A 516 17.89 -2.40 21.03
N ARG A 517 16.75 -2.63 20.40
CA ARG A 517 15.95 -1.60 19.75
C ARG A 517 14.96 -0.91 20.68
N SER A 518 14.35 -1.63 21.61
CA SER A 518 13.36 -1.09 22.54
C SER A 518 13.97 -0.47 23.80
N GLY A 519 15.23 -0.78 24.08
CA GLY A 519 15.87 -0.42 25.36
C GLY A 519 15.26 -1.11 26.59
N GLN A 520 14.37 -2.09 26.39
CA GLN A 520 13.66 -2.82 27.45
C GLN A 520 14.09 -4.29 27.44
N THR A 521 14.31 -4.85 28.64
CA THR A 521 14.57 -6.29 28.78
C THR A 521 13.28 -7.06 28.55
N VAL A 522 13.34 -8.06 27.68
CA VAL A 522 12.22 -8.96 27.40
C VAL A 522 12.11 -9.98 28.51
N ASP A 523 11.05 -9.90 29.31
CA ASP A 523 10.73 -10.88 30.36
C ASP A 523 9.49 -11.68 29.97
N GLU A 524 9.72 -12.86 29.38
CA GLU A 524 8.66 -13.77 28.96
C GLU A 524 7.82 -14.33 30.13
N ALA A 525 8.34 -14.29 31.35
CA ALA A 525 7.61 -14.76 32.52
C ALA A 525 6.40 -13.84 32.85
N ASN A 526 6.42 -12.59 32.37
CA ASN A 526 5.34 -11.62 32.54
C ASN A 526 4.48 -11.46 31.26
N ALA A 527 4.55 -12.40 30.35
CA ALA A 527 3.72 -12.37 29.14
C ALA A 527 2.23 -12.60 29.50
N SER A 528 1.35 -11.79 28.90
CA SER A 528 -0.09 -11.92 29.06
C SER A 528 -0.83 -11.75 27.74
N ILE A 529 -1.82 -12.61 27.50
CA ILE A 529 -2.72 -12.50 26.36
C ILE A 529 -3.75 -11.40 26.69
N VAL A 530 -3.85 -10.39 25.84
CA VAL A 530 -4.76 -9.26 26.02
C VAL A 530 -5.91 -9.22 25.01
N GLN A 531 -5.74 -9.88 23.86
CA GLN A 531 -6.80 -10.03 22.87
C GLN A 531 -6.57 -11.29 22.04
N MET A 532 -7.63 -11.90 21.54
CA MET A 532 -7.56 -13.07 20.68
C MET A 532 -8.68 -13.06 19.64
N SER A 533 -8.36 -13.60 18.47
CA SER A 533 -9.29 -13.84 17.38
C SER A 533 -8.90 -15.16 16.72
N PHE A 534 -9.86 -16.00 16.33
CA PHE A 534 -9.55 -17.29 15.73
C PHE A 534 -10.60 -17.76 14.73
N ASN A 535 -10.17 -18.65 13.87
CA ASN A 535 -11.03 -19.39 12.94
C ASN A 535 -10.63 -20.88 12.92
N SER A 536 -11.11 -21.64 11.93
CA SER A 536 -10.82 -23.07 11.80
C SER A 536 -9.35 -23.38 11.52
N GLU A 537 -8.57 -22.43 10.97
CA GLU A 537 -7.20 -22.65 10.49
C GLU A 537 -6.16 -22.01 11.39
N TYR A 538 -6.44 -20.80 11.90
CA TYR A 538 -5.47 -19.97 12.63
C TYR A 538 -6.03 -19.45 13.95
N ILE A 539 -5.11 -19.13 14.85
CA ILE A 539 -5.38 -18.33 16.06
C ILE A 539 -4.43 -17.13 16.02
N ALA A 540 -4.98 -15.95 16.17
CA ALA A 540 -4.25 -14.70 16.30
C ALA A 540 -4.39 -14.18 17.73
N VAL A 541 -3.29 -13.84 18.37
CA VAL A 541 -3.26 -13.37 19.76
C VAL A 541 -2.45 -12.10 19.85
N ARG A 542 -2.99 -11.09 20.51
CA ARG A 542 -2.19 -9.96 20.99
C ARG A 542 -1.68 -10.28 22.37
N MET A 543 -0.35 -10.34 22.49
CA MET A 543 0.34 -10.62 23.74
C MET A 543 1.10 -9.39 24.21
N ASN A 544 0.90 -8.99 25.46
CA ASN A 544 1.74 -8.00 26.11
C ASN A 544 2.94 -8.70 26.73
N VAL A 545 4.14 -8.25 26.39
CA VAL A 545 5.41 -8.77 26.93
C VAL A 545 6.27 -7.59 27.31
N SER A 546 6.50 -7.37 28.61
CA SER A 546 7.31 -6.25 29.11
C SER A 546 6.87 -4.88 28.55
N ALA A 547 5.55 -4.62 28.58
CA ALA A 547 4.90 -3.42 28.06
C ALA A 547 4.96 -3.23 26.53
N LEU A 548 5.36 -4.24 25.78
CA LEU A 548 5.27 -4.27 24.32
C LEU A 548 4.19 -5.27 23.88
N ASP A 549 3.24 -4.80 23.10
CA ASP A 549 2.22 -5.65 22.50
C ASP A 549 2.72 -6.27 21.22
N ARG A 550 2.48 -7.58 21.06
CA ARG A 550 2.92 -8.37 19.91
C ARG A 550 1.77 -9.17 19.33
N LEU A 551 1.76 -9.30 18.03
CA LEU A 551 0.88 -10.23 17.32
C LEU A 551 1.57 -11.59 17.19
N VAL A 552 1.01 -12.62 17.84
CA VAL A 552 1.45 -13.99 17.72
C VAL A 552 0.40 -14.77 16.95
N LEU A 553 0.83 -15.50 15.94
CA LEU A 553 0.00 -16.35 15.12
C LEU A 553 0.29 -17.82 15.43
N PHE A 554 -0.75 -18.65 15.40
CA PHE A 554 -0.67 -20.08 15.59
C PHE A 554 -1.46 -20.79 14.48
N ASP A 555 -0.78 -21.61 13.71
CA ASP A 555 -1.40 -22.49 12.71
C ASP A 555 -1.91 -23.75 13.42
N ARG A 556 -3.22 -23.96 13.41
CA ARG A 556 -3.89 -25.07 14.08
C ARG A 556 -3.60 -26.42 13.44
N SER A 557 -3.22 -26.44 12.16
CA SER A 557 -2.95 -27.66 11.40
C SER A 557 -1.52 -28.18 11.63
N THR A 558 -0.54 -27.29 11.72
CA THR A 558 0.88 -27.63 11.90
C THR A 558 1.31 -27.56 13.36
N GLY A 559 0.66 -26.72 14.15
CA GLY A 559 1.06 -26.40 15.52
C GLY A 559 2.20 -25.38 15.59
N GLU A 560 2.55 -24.76 14.48
CA GLU A 560 3.60 -23.75 14.40
C GLU A 560 3.11 -22.40 14.92
N GLN A 561 4.03 -21.67 15.57
CA GLN A 561 3.80 -20.32 16.05
C GLN A 561 4.85 -19.39 15.45
N TRP A 562 4.43 -18.19 15.07
CA TRP A 562 5.33 -17.14 14.59
C TRP A 562 4.80 -15.75 14.96
N LEU A 563 5.67 -14.76 14.92
CA LEU A 563 5.26 -13.37 15.05
C LEU A 563 4.66 -12.90 13.73
N GLY A 564 3.48 -12.32 13.79
CA GLY A 564 2.73 -11.90 12.60
C GLY A 564 3.33 -10.69 11.88
N PHE A 565 4.16 -9.92 12.58
CA PHE A 565 4.82 -8.73 12.05
C PHE A 565 6.11 -8.45 12.81
N ASP A 566 6.88 -7.44 12.33
CA ASP A 566 8.13 -7.01 12.98
C ASP A 566 7.89 -6.78 14.48
N PRO A 567 8.61 -7.52 15.34
CA PRO A 567 8.34 -7.55 16.77
C PRO A 567 8.62 -6.25 17.52
N ILE A 568 9.12 -5.20 16.83
CA ILE A 568 9.50 -3.94 17.45
C ILE A 568 8.30 -3.03 17.71
N PHE A 569 7.21 -3.23 16.96
CA PHE A 569 6.06 -2.33 16.99
C PHE A 569 4.98 -2.84 17.91
N PRO A 570 4.50 -2.03 18.88
CA PRO A 570 3.28 -2.33 19.59
C PRO A 570 2.12 -2.47 18.63
N VAL A 571 1.34 -3.50 18.83
CA VAL A 571 0.16 -3.84 18.05
C VAL A 571 -1.06 -3.39 18.86
N GLY A 572 -1.99 -2.66 18.22
CA GLY A 572 -3.28 -2.33 18.80
C GLY A 572 -4.30 -3.47 18.66
N ASN A 573 -5.56 -3.16 18.42
CA ASN A 573 -6.59 -4.17 18.25
C ASN A 573 -6.33 -5.04 17.03
N ILE A 574 -6.62 -6.32 17.16
CA ILE A 574 -6.41 -7.33 16.12
C ILE A 574 -7.73 -7.98 15.70
N SER A 575 -7.83 -8.40 14.45
CA SER A 575 -8.93 -9.22 13.97
C SER A 575 -8.46 -10.20 12.90
N LEU A 576 -8.90 -11.45 12.99
CA LEU A 576 -8.55 -12.52 12.06
C LEU A 576 -9.71 -12.75 11.08
N GLY A 577 -9.42 -12.61 9.79
CA GLY A 577 -10.33 -12.92 8.70
C GLY A 577 -10.04 -14.26 8.02
N TYR A 578 -10.56 -14.43 6.83
CA TYR A 578 -10.31 -15.60 5.99
C TYR A 578 -9.00 -15.45 5.22
N GLY A 579 -7.92 -16.09 5.72
CA GLY A 579 -6.61 -16.06 5.09
C GLY A 579 -5.80 -14.79 5.33
N TYR A 580 -6.22 -13.92 6.22
CA TYR A 580 -5.48 -12.72 6.60
C TYR A 580 -5.78 -12.29 8.04
N VAL A 581 -4.86 -11.56 8.63
CA VAL A 581 -5.03 -10.90 9.93
C VAL A 581 -4.82 -9.40 9.76
N VAL A 582 -5.62 -8.60 10.46
CA VAL A 582 -5.49 -7.13 10.50
C VAL A 582 -5.22 -6.67 11.92
N TRP A 583 -4.50 -5.56 12.06
CA TRP A 583 -4.21 -4.93 13.34
C TRP A 583 -4.00 -3.43 13.18
N GLU A 584 -4.11 -2.74 14.30
CA GLU A 584 -3.72 -1.34 14.41
C GLU A 584 -2.23 -1.22 14.71
N ALA A 585 -1.55 -0.30 14.07
CA ALA A 585 -0.20 0.14 14.45
C ALA A 585 -0.04 1.63 14.15
N LYS A 586 0.84 2.30 14.87
CA LYS A 586 1.19 3.67 14.53
C LYS A 586 2.11 3.71 13.33
N ASP A 587 1.89 4.72 12.50
CA ASP A 587 2.55 4.87 11.20
C ASP A 587 4.07 5.06 11.33
N HIS A 588 4.51 5.76 12.39
CA HIS A 588 5.90 6.10 12.59
C HIS A 588 6.39 5.80 13.99
N TYR A 589 7.69 5.62 14.12
CA TYR A 589 8.35 5.51 15.41
C TYR A 589 9.70 6.23 15.39
N LYS A 590 10.14 6.64 16.54
CA LYS A 590 11.39 7.32 16.78
C LYS A 590 12.20 6.60 17.84
N PHE A 591 13.44 6.27 17.52
CA PHE A 591 14.36 5.71 18.51
C PHE A 591 15.04 6.87 19.25
N GLU A 592 14.89 6.91 20.57
CA GLU A 592 15.59 7.80 21.46
C GLU A 592 16.38 7.01 22.49
N ASP A 593 17.29 7.66 23.23
CA ASP A 593 18.02 7.02 24.34
C ASP A 593 17.01 6.49 25.38
N GLY A 594 16.75 5.19 25.35
CA GLY A 594 15.79 4.52 26.25
C GLY A 594 14.65 3.75 25.60
N GLY A 595 14.58 3.69 24.27
CA GLY A 595 13.61 2.87 23.56
C GLY A 595 13.03 3.49 22.30
N ALA A 596 12.09 2.77 21.70
CA ALA A 596 11.32 3.23 20.55
C ALA A 596 10.05 3.94 21.03
N GLU A 597 9.87 5.19 20.65
CA GLU A 597 8.63 5.93 20.85
C GLU A 597 7.85 5.94 19.53
N GLN A 598 6.63 5.41 19.57
CA GLN A 598 5.72 5.51 18.44
C GLN A 598 5.10 6.91 18.39
N TYR A 599 5.03 7.45 17.19
CA TYR A 599 4.35 8.70 16.89
C TYR A 599 3.61 8.60 15.54
N GLY A 600 2.78 9.57 15.26
CA GLY A 600 1.91 9.56 14.09
C GLY A 600 0.53 9.00 14.40
N ASP A 601 -0.20 8.74 13.34
CA ASP A 601 -1.59 8.33 13.40
C ASP A 601 -1.69 6.81 13.54
N TRP A 602 -2.82 6.33 14.05
CA TRP A 602 -3.13 4.91 14.05
C TRP A 602 -3.60 4.48 12.66
N GLU A 603 -2.92 3.49 12.11
CA GLU A 603 -3.17 2.94 10.79
C GLU A 603 -3.49 1.46 10.86
N ILE A 604 -4.20 0.97 9.86
CA ILE A 604 -4.54 -0.45 9.77
C ILE A 604 -3.55 -1.17 8.88
N HIS A 605 -2.98 -2.22 9.44
CA HIS A 605 -2.08 -3.12 8.77
C HIS A 605 -2.74 -4.49 8.55
N GLN A 606 -2.22 -5.21 7.57
CA GLN A 606 -2.66 -6.55 7.22
C GLN A 606 -1.49 -7.47 6.97
N LEU A 607 -1.63 -8.72 7.38
CA LEU A 607 -0.79 -9.83 6.95
C LEU A 607 -1.63 -10.84 6.16
N ASN A 608 -1.21 -11.16 4.95
CA ASN A 608 -1.76 -12.29 4.20
C ASN A 608 -1.10 -13.58 4.69
N LEU A 609 -1.87 -14.50 5.23
CA LEU A 609 -1.36 -15.72 5.87
C LEU A 609 -0.81 -16.75 4.86
N ALA A 610 -1.30 -16.72 3.61
CA ALA A 610 -0.82 -17.63 2.57
C ALA A 610 0.54 -17.22 2.00
N THR A 611 0.80 -15.90 1.91
CA THR A 611 2.03 -15.35 1.31
C THR A 611 3.01 -14.84 2.36
N ASN A 612 2.61 -14.80 3.63
CA ASN A 612 3.35 -14.17 4.74
C ASN A 612 3.80 -12.72 4.42
N TYR A 613 2.95 -12.00 3.68
CA TYR A 613 3.22 -10.63 3.26
C TYR A 613 2.40 -9.64 4.07
N SER A 614 3.08 -8.70 4.69
CA SER A 614 2.49 -7.62 5.49
C SER A 614 2.41 -6.32 4.72
N GLU A 615 1.30 -5.60 4.83
CA GLU A 615 1.08 -4.32 4.16
C GLU A 615 0.22 -3.39 5.02
N GLN A 616 0.47 -2.10 4.90
CA GLN A 616 -0.36 -1.05 5.47
C GLN A 616 -1.55 -0.78 4.55
N LEU A 617 -2.77 -0.83 5.09
CA LEU A 617 -4.00 -0.67 4.30
C LEU A 617 -4.46 0.77 4.22
N THR A 618 -4.25 1.54 5.26
CA THR A 618 -4.63 2.95 5.38
C THR A 618 -3.37 3.80 5.54
N SER A 619 -3.36 5.04 5.08
CA SER A 619 -2.18 5.91 5.11
C SER A 619 -2.54 7.38 4.93
N ASP A 620 -3.45 7.86 5.75
CA ASP A 620 -3.82 9.27 5.75
C ASP A 620 -3.36 9.98 7.03
N ARG A 621 -4.03 11.01 7.48
CA ARG A 621 -3.69 11.78 8.69
C ARG A 621 -4.76 11.67 9.77
N ILE A 622 -5.58 10.65 9.69
CA ILE A 622 -6.70 10.38 10.57
C ILE A 622 -6.44 9.04 11.26
N ASP A 623 -6.73 8.92 12.53
CA ASP A 623 -6.59 7.65 13.24
C ASP A 623 -7.62 6.63 12.75
N GLN A 624 -7.16 5.48 12.26
CA GLN A 624 -8.01 4.33 11.96
C GLN A 624 -7.82 3.26 13.03
N VAL A 625 -8.92 2.92 13.69
CA VAL A 625 -8.92 2.03 14.87
C VAL A 625 -10.03 0.99 14.81
N ASN A 626 -9.94 -0.03 15.67
CA ASN A 626 -10.91 -1.11 15.81
C ASN A 626 -11.20 -1.88 14.50
N PRO A 627 -10.17 -2.42 13.81
CA PRO A 627 -10.38 -3.19 12.59
C PRO A 627 -11.13 -4.48 12.88
N ILE A 628 -12.15 -4.76 12.07
CA ILE A 628 -12.90 -6.03 12.10
C ILE A 628 -12.80 -6.66 10.73
N ALA A 629 -12.09 -7.79 10.65
CA ALA A 629 -11.89 -8.52 9.41
C ALA A 629 -13.14 -9.33 9.06
N LEU A 630 -13.58 -9.22 7.82
CA LEU A 630 -14.71 -9.96 7.25
C LEU A 630 -14.21 -10.85 6.10
N GLN A 631 -15.06 -11.71 5.55
CA GLN A 631 -14.68 -12.56 4.42
C GLN A 631 -14.25 -11.74 3.20
N ASN A 632 -15.00 -10.70 2.87
CA ASN A 632 -14.78 -9.87 1.68
C ASN A 632 -14.54 -8.40 2.02
N GLY A 633 -14.05 -8.10 3.21
CA GLY A 633 -13.87 -6.71 3.58
C GLY A 633 -13.30 -6.51 4.97
N LEU A 634 -13.31 -5.28 5.37
CA LEU A 634 -12.82 -4.79 6.65
C LEU A 634 -13.72 -3.64 7.08
N VAL A 635 -14.07 -3.61 8.34
CA VAL A 635 -14.75 -2.47 8.97
C VAL A 635 -13.82 -1.85 10.00
N TYR A 636 -13.77 -0.53 10.07
CA TYR A 636 -12.94 0.20 11.03
C TYR A 636 -13.54 1.56 11.37
N ILE A 637 -13.08 2.15 12.46
CA ILE A 637 -13.48 3.49 12.91
C ILE A 637 -12.40 4.49 12.51
N GLU A 638 -12.82 5.63 11.98
CA GLU A 638 -11.98 6.81 11.80
C GLU A 638 -12.23 7.80 12.92
N VAL A 639 -11.15 8.35 13.47
CA VAL A 639 -11.20 9.38 14.53
C VAL A 639 -10.53 10.64 14.01
N GLU A 640 -11.32 11.66 13.70
CA GLU A 640 -10.82 12.94 13.21
C GLU A 640 -10.10 13.75 14.32
N GLU A 641 -9.28 14.72 13.93
CA GLU A 641 -8.52 15.57 14.86
C GLU A 641 -9.43 16.32 15.87
N ASP A 642 -10.67 16.59 15.55
CA ASP A 642 -11.66 17.25 16.41
C ASP A 642 -12.38 16.25 17.34
N GLY A 643 -12.08 14.96 17.24
CA GLY A 643 -12.69 13.88 18.00
C GLY A 643 -14.00 13.37 17.43
N ALA A 644 -14.41 13.81 16.24
CA ALA A 644 -15.52 13.20 15.52
C ALA A 644 -15.11 11.79 15.08
N THR A 645 -16.04 10.84 15.22
CA THR A 645 -15.79 9.44 14.88
C THR A 645 -16.81 8.97 13.88
N THR A 646 -16.32 8.42 12.77
CA THR A 646 -17.13 7.78 11.76
C THR A 646 -16.72 6.32 11.61
N PHE A 647 -17.47 5.49 10.90
CA PHE A 647 -16.95 4.20 10.54
C PHE A 647 -17.01 3.95 9.04
N ASN A 648 -16.00 3.24 8.55
CA ASN A 648 -15.84 2.94 7.14
C ASN A 648 -15.84 1.45 6.89
N VAL A 649 -16.31 1.09 5.71
CA VAL A 649 -16.25 -0.27 5.15
C VAL A 649 -15.27 -0.28 3.99
N LEU A 650 -14.17 -0.98 4.14
CA LEU A 650 -13.25 -1.31 3.05
C LEU A 650 -13.74 -2.60 2.39
N ASN A 651 -14.34 -2.49 1.22
CA ASN A 651 -14.81 -3.66 0.49
C ASN A 651 -13.66 -4.31 -0.30
N ARG A 652 -13.43 -5.61 -0.08
CA ARG A 652 -12.45 -6.42 -0.81
C ARG A 652 -13.06 -7.29 -1.89
N GLY A 653 -14.35 -7.17 -2.10
CA GLY A 653 -15.04 -7.90 -3.14
C GLY A 653 -14.46 -7.58 -4.52
N THR A 654 -14.54 -8.54 -5.43
CA THR A 654 -14.26 -8.34 -6.85
C THR A 654 -15.31 -7.46 -7.54
N GLU A 655 -16.31 -7.01 -6.82
CA GLU A 655 -17.35 -6.13 -7.30
C GLU A 655 -16.85 -4.70 -7.34
N LEU A 656 -16.76 -4.17 -8.56
CA LEU A 656 -16.48 -2.75 -8.78
C LEU A 656 -17.66 -1.92 -8.24
N ALA A 657 -17.37 -0.75 -7.71
CA ALA A 657 -18.39 0.21 -7.34
C ALA A 657 -19.34 0.49 -8.54
N THR A 658 -20.59 0.84 -8.27
CA THR A 658 -21.62 0.96 -9.30
C THR A 658 -21.21 1.86 -10.47
N TYR A 659 -20.57 2.99 -10.19
CA TYR A 659 -20.12 3.91 -11.24
C TYR A 659 -18.93 3.38 -12.03
N SER A 660 -17.99 2.65 -11.41
CA SER A 660 -16.88 2.01 -12.12
C SER A 660 -17.36 0.86 -12.98
N SER A 661 -18.33 0.09 -12.51
CA SER A 661 -19.00 -0.93 -13.29
C SER A 661 -19.69 -0.34 -14.53
N LEU A 662 -20.41 0.77 -14.38
CA LEU A 662 -21.02 1.51 -15.49
C LEU A 662 -19.97 2.04 -16.46
N VAL A 663 -18.89 2.68 -15.96
CA VAL A 663 -17.79 3.18 -16.80
C VAL A 663 -17.14 2.04 -17.57
N LEU A 664 -16.91 0.88 -16.94
CA LEU A 664 -16.35 -0.29 -17.59
C LEU A 664 -17.27 -0.79 -18.71
N GLN A 665 -18.56 -0.94 -18.45
CA GLN A 665 -19.55 -1.39 -19.44
C GLN A 665 -19.59 -0.46 -20.66
N TRP A 666 -19.71 0.85 -20.42
CA TRP A 666 -19.71 1.85 -21.50
C TRP A 666 -18.38 1.92 -22.26
N SER A 667 -17.26 1.78 -21.54
CA SER A 667 -15.92 1.75 -22.16
C SER A 667 -15.76 0.52 -23.06
N VAL A 668 -16.22 -0.66 -22.65
CA VAL A 668 -16.19 -1.88 -23.46
C VAL A 668 -17.04 -1.72 -24.73
N LEU A 669 -18.27 -1.23 -24.59
CA LEU A 669 -19.12 -0.98 -25.76
C LEU A 669 -18.50 0.03 -26.74
N LEU A 670 -17.93 1.12 -26.22
CA LEU A 670 -17.26 2.12 -27.02
C LEU A 670 -16.01 1.57 -27.70
N LEU A 671 -15.20 0.77 -26.98
CA LEU A 671 -14.01 0.11 -27.55
C LEU A 671 -14.36 -0.87 -28.66
N ILE A 672 -15.43 -1.64 -28.51
CA ILE A 672 -15.92 -2.52 -29.56
C ILE A 672 -16.31 -1.71 -30.80
N ALA A 673 -17.10 -0.64 -30.61
CA ALA A 673 -17.53 0.23 -31.71
C ALA A 673 -16.34 0.91 -32.42
N LEU A 674 -15.39 1.45 -31.67
CA LEU A 674 -14.19 2.10 -32.21
C LEU A 674 -13.27 1.11 -32.90
N THR A 675 -13.13 -0.09 -32.38
CA THR A 675 -12.34 -1.17 -33.01
C THR A 675 -12.95 -1.56 -34.37
N PHE A 676 -14.27 -1.69 -34.44
CA PHE A 676 -14.96 -1.95 -35.68
C PHE A 676 -14.76 -0.82 -36.71
N ILE A 677 -14.92 0.45 -36.28
CA ILE A 677 -14.66 1.61 -37.11
C ILE A 677 -13.20 1.65 -37.59
N TYR A 678 -12.25 1.37 -36.70
CA TYR A 678 -10.82 1.29 -37.03
C TYR A 678 -10.53 0.28 -38.11
N ILE A 679 -11.06 -0.93 -37.97
CA ILE A 679 -10.88 -2.02 -38.96
C ILE A 679 -11.45 -1.59 -40.33
N MET A 680 -12.66 -1.01 -40.36
CA MET A 680 -13.28 -0.54 -41.59
C MET A 680 -12.48 0.60 -42.27
N GLN A 681 -12.00 1.55 -41.48
CA GLN A 681 -11.16 2.65 -41.98
C GLN A 681 -9.85 2.11 -42.56
N ARG A 682 -9.21 1.19 -41.85
CA ARG A 682 -7.96 0.55 -42.30
C ARG A 682 -8.15 -0.20 -43.60
N GLN A 683 -9.21 -1.00 -43.72
CA GLN A 683 -9.52 -1.72 -44.98
C GLN A 683 -9.79 -0.77 -46.17
N ASN A 684 -10.47 0.37 -45.91
CA ASN A 684 -10.72 1.37 -46.94
C ASN A 684 -9.43 2.08 -47.41
N GLU A 685 -8.55 2.40 -46.47
CA GLU A 685 -7.23 3.01 -46.75
C GLU A 685 -6.37 2.05 -47.57
N GLU A 686 -6.33 0.76 -47.24
CA GLU A 686 -5.60 -0.26 -47.99
C GLU A 686 -6.17 -0.47 -49.41
N ARG A 687 -7.48 -0.53 -49.57
CA ARG A 687 -8.12 -0.60 -50.90
C ARG A 687 -7.82 0.65 -51.74
N SER A 688 -7.86 1.85 -51.14
CA SER A 688 -7.54 3.08 -51.85
C SER A 688 -6.07 3.12 -52.31
N SER A 689 -5.15 2.60 -51.49
CA SER A 689 -3.73 2.52 -51.82
C SER A 689 -3.45 1.51 -52.95
N MET A 690 -4.14 0.36 -53.01
CA MET A 690 -4.05 -0.61 -54.08
C MET A 690 -4.57 -0.04 -55.39
N VAL A 691 -5.71 0.66 -55.41
CA VAL A 691 -6.27 1.27 -56.62
C VAL A 691 -5.33 2.35 -57.19
N ILE A 692 -4.67 3.12 -56.33
CA ILE A 692 -3.67 4.12 -56.75
C ILE A 692 -2.44 3.41 -57.36
N HIS A 693 -1.97 2.33 -56.77
CA HIS A 693 -0.82 1.57 -57.26
C HIS A 693 -1.11 0.95 -58.61
N ASP A 694 -2.28 0.32 -58.78
CA ASP A 694 -2.70 -0.26 -60.08
C ASP A 694 -2.85 0.83 -61.16
N SER A 695 -3.39 1.97 -60.83
CA SER A 695 -3.53 3.10 -61.79
C SER A 695 -2.19 3.73 -62.22
N VAL A 696 -1.16 3.64 -61.36
CA VAL A 696 0.20 4.11 -61.70
C VAL A 696 0.88 3.08 -62.61
N LEU A 697 0.69 1.78 -62.37
CA LEU A 697 1.24 0.70 -63.17
C LEU A 697 0.60 0.63 -64.59
N GLU A 698 -0.68 1.03 -64.75
CA GLU A 698 -1.35 1.10 -66.03
C GLU A 698 -0.97 2.40 -66.83
N SER A 699 -0.34 3.38 -66.18
CA SER A 699 0.10 4.65 -66.82
C SER A 699 1.58 4.64 -67.24
N GLU A 700 2.38 3.64 -66.83
CA GLU A 700 3.72 3.34 -67.28
C GLU A 700 3.68 2.28 -68.44
#